data_5da4aebf3db07b8712dd5c999a210229
#
_entry.id   5da4aebf3db07b8712dd5c999a210229
#
_cell.length_a   1.000
_cell.length_b   1.000
_cell.length_c   1.000
_cell.angle_alpha   90.00
_cell.angle_beta   90.00
_cell.angle_gamma   90.00
#
_symmetry.space_group_name_H-M   'P 1'
#
loop_
_entity.id
_entity.type
_entity.pdbx_description
1 polymer ?
#
loop_
_entity_poly.entity_id
_entity_poly.type
_entity_poly.pdbx_seq_one_letter_code
_entity_poly.pdbx_strand_id
1 'polypeptide(L)'
;MTSKTLSRRAIPVLLATTMLAAPQAVLAQETPQVAAEETGNDIVVTANRREENLQDVPISIIALGEAKLKNAQVASFDDYAKLLPSVSFQSLGPSQSQIFFRGVSSGGDGLHIGPLPTSSLYIDEISVTTIAGTVDFHVYDIARVEALAGPQGTLFGASSLSGTLRIITNQPKLDTFEGSFDVEANKFGKGDYGGQVEGMVNLPINDKMALRVVGFYTKAGGYIDNIPGTRTFTLDDAAGDPRGLTNLTVNNSTLVKSDYNDVETYGGRAALKIDLDEDWTVTPQIIYQNQVSNGGFLFDPRKGDLKVTDYLPSKNKDRWYQAALTIQGKLSDWDVTYAGGYFERKVDNLADYSYYSVAYDTYGSYATYFPLANGTFIDPTENSILGDKYAKLTNELRFSSPAGNRWRVTAGLFMQRQTDKIRADYEIQRISAVPNPIFFSPFPGGDSIFRTRIKRTDRDYAAFAQGEFDLTDRLTAIAGLRYYKYDNTVYGFSGTTGGSSIRACITGLTPRPDVPCVNADKRAKDDGFIWKGGLKFDVTDDVMVYGTVSRGFRPGGNNRRPGVDPFKADTLDNFELGTKARFGRVTLNGAAFYEKWKNLQFGLVPAGQNGVTNTYNAGDARIYGVEGDINARFGGLTLSAAGTYVDAQLTTDFCQVDNVTKNIVCVPGQPPAAPKGTRLPVQPHFKGNATARYEFPVSSATGFVQGAVFYQGGTRSFLTDADFAAVGATKGFATMDFSAGLKWASWRIEAYIQNAFDKRGALSLNTACATQICGQYSRVYPTKPQIFGIKAGIDF
;
A
#
# COMPACT_ATOMS: atom_id res chain seq x y z
N MET A 1 -40.90 33.22 18.98
CA MET A 1 -41.11 31.93 19.66
C MET A 1 -39.88 31.08 19.38
N THR A 2 -39.13 30.86 20.41
CA THR A 2 -37.78 30.31 20.47
C THR A 2 -37.79 28.81 20.32
N SER A 3 -37.00 28.24 19.38
CA SER A 3 -36.64 26.83 19.36
C SER A 3 -35.16 26.69 19.68
N LYS A 4 -34.87 25.97 20.77
CA LYS A 4 -33.55 25.69 21.31
C LYS A 4 -32.89 24.57 20.50
N THR A 5 -31.73 24.85 19.95
CA THR A 5 -30.77 23.85 19.47
C THR A 5 -30.11 23.16 20.66
N LEU A 6 -30.35 21.89 20.84
CA LEU A 6 -29.64 21.02 21.78
C LEU A 6 -28.31 20.53 21.13
N SER A 7 -27.21 20.97 21.74
CA SER A 7 -25.86 20.52 21.39
C SER A 7 -25.65 19.05 21.84
N ARG A 8 -25.36 18.19 20.89
CA ARG A 8 -24.84 16.83 21.18
C ARG A 8 -23.35 16.88 21.49
N ARG A 9 -23.02 17.16 22.73
CA ARG A 9 -21.68 16.88 23.29
C ARG A 9 -21.88 16.33 24.70
N ALA A 10 -21.88 15.02 24.83
CA ALA A 10 -21.52 14.28 26.04
C ALA A 10 -21.81 12.78 25.80
N ILE A 11 -20.79 11.99 25.66
CA ILE A 11 -20.58 10.60 26.02
C ILE A 11 -19.27 10.22 25.35
N PRO A 12 -18.15 10.30 26.06
CA PRO A 12 -17.48 9.10 26.52
C PRO A 12 -16.71 9.30 27.85
N VAL A 13 -17.38 9.34 28.97
CA VAL A 13 -16.71 9.40 30.30
C VAL A 13 -17.28 8.36 31.25
N LEU A 14 -17.96 7.32 30.81
CA LEU A 14 -18.58 6.36 31.73
C LEU A 14 -18.07 4.92 31.62
N LEU A 15 -16.85 4.69 31.11
CA LEU A 15 -16.23 3.34 31.07
C LEU A 15 -14.90 3.23 31.85
N ALA A 16 -14.48 4.25 32.57
CA ALA A 16 -13.21 4.27 33.28
C ALA A 16 -13.27 4.03 34.80
N THR A 17 -14.44 3.81 35.38
CA THR A 17 -14.58 3.76 36.86
C THR A 17 -14.98 2.43 37.46
N THR A 18 -15.02 1.33 36.73
CA THR A 18 -15.40 0.02 37.29
C THR A 18 -14.27 -1.03 37.33
N MET A 19 -13.01 -0.67 37.12
CA MET A 19 -11.85 -1.62 37.18
C MET A 19 -10.89 -1.37 38.37
N LEU A 20 -11.35 -0.87 39.50
CA LEU A 20 -10.54 -0.71 40.71
C LEU A 20 -11.09 -1.59 41.85
N ALA A 21 -11.22 -2.89 41.63
CA ALA A 21 -11.33 -3.88 42.68
C ALA A 21 -10.57 -5.14 42.26
N ALA A 22 -9.24 -5.13 42.44
CA ALA A 22 -8.41 -6.32 42.29
C ALA A 22 -8.36 -7.05 43.65
N PRO A 23 -8.55 -8.40 43.69
CA PRO A 23 -8.25 -9.17 44.86
C PRO A 23 -6.72 -9.29 44.99
N GLN A 24 -6.24 -9.10 46.23
CA GLN A 24 -4.83 -9.35 46.58
C GLN A 24 -4.51 -10.83 46.40
N ALA A 25 -3.73 -11.17 45.38
CA ALA A 25 -3.14 -12.47 45.21
C ALA A 25 -1.77 -12.52 45.92
N VAL A 26 -1.57 -13.55 46.70
CA VAL A 26 -0.37 -13.89 47.47
C VAL A 26 0.82 -14.03 46.54
N LEU A 27 1.87 -13.26 46.77
CA LEU A 27 3.16 -13.34 46.09
C LEU A 27 3.91 -14.66 46.54
N ALA A 28 3.89 -15.64 45.65
CA ALA A 28 4.91 -16.67 45.67
C ALA A 28 6.14 -16.12 44.92
N GLN A 29 7.28 -16.01 45.61
CA GLN A 29 8.57 -15.65 45.01
C GLN A 29 9.05 -16.83 44.14
N GLU A 30 8.81 -16.79 42.86
CA GLU A 30 9.57 -17.53 41.88
C GLU A 30 10.64 -16.60 41.30
N THR A 31 11.88 -17.12 41.29
CA THR A 31 13.04 -16.50 40.64
C THR A 31 12.66 -16.19 39.19
N PRO A 32 12.90 -14.97 38.68
CA PRO A 32 12.55 -14.65 37.29
C PRO A 32 13.39 -15.54 36.37
N GLN A 33 12.75 -16.52 35.76
CA GLN A 33 13.24 -17.11 34.55
C GLN A 33 13.14 -16.00 33.50
N VAL A 34 14.29 -15.43 33.11
CA VAL A 34 14.43 -14.53 32.00
C VAL A 34 13.82 -15.28 30.82
N ALA A 35 12.62 -14.86 30.40
CA ALA A 35 12.05 -15.32 29.14
C ALA A 35 13.14 -15.12 28.10
N ALA A 36 13.53 -16.18 27.43
CA ALA A 36 14.49 -16.11 26.34
C ALA A 36 13.85 -15.20 25.29
N GLU A 37 14.26 -13.91 25.28
CA GLU A 37 13.98 -13.04 24.13
C GLU A 37 14.46 -13.81 22.91
N GLU A 38 13.60 -13.97 21.91
CA GLU A 38 13.95 -14.57 20.62
C GLU A 38 15.30 -14.01 20.21
N THR A 39 16.33 -14.83 20.38
CA THR A 39 17.65 -14.47 19.88
C THR A 39 17.44 -14.28 18.39
N GLY A 40 17.83 -13.15 17.79
CA GLY A 40 17.60 -12.83 16.38
C GLY A 40 18.15 -13.85 15.38
N ASN A 41 18.42 -15.05 15.83
CA ASN A 41 18.93 -16.19 15.10
C ASN A 41 17.86 -17.22 14.72
N ASP A 42 16.65 -17.17 15.28
CA ASP A 42 15.61 -18.18 15.07
C ASP A 42 14.27 -17.57 14.60
N ILE A 43 14.34 -16.65 13.64
CA ILE A 43 13.13 -16.09 13.06
C ILE A 43 12.44 -17.16 12.21
N VAL A 44 11.28 -17.63 12.68
CA VAL A 44 10.41 -18.50 11.91
C VAL A 44 9.65 -17.67 10.88
N VAL A 45 9.59 -18.16 9.66
CA VAL A 45 8.83 -17.56 8.54
C VAL A 45 7.87 -18.58 7.94
N THR A 46 6.86 -18.09 7.22
CA THR A 46 5.88 -18.93 6.54
C THR A 46 5.86 -18.72 5.03
N ALA A 47 7.02 -18.40 4.47
CA ALA A 47 7.21 -18.05 3.06
C ALA A 47 6.82 -19.18 2.09
N ASN A 48 7.07 -20.43 2.46
CA ASN A 48 6.67 -21.62 1.69
C ASN A 48 5.31 -22.20 2.12
N ARG A 49 4.47 -21.40 2.81
CA ARG A 49 3.20 -21.86 3.40
C ARG A 49 3.40 -22.95 4.47
N ARG A 50 4.61 -23.02 5.05
CA ARG A 50 5.02 -23.86 6.18
C ARG A 50 5.84 -23.02 7.13
N GLU A 51 5.86 -23.38 8.40
CA GLU A 51 6.77 -22.79 9.37
C GLU A 51 8.18 -23.36 9.16
N GLU A 52 9.12 -22.47 8.84
CA GLU A 52 10.51 -22.81 8.57
C GLU A 52 11.42 -21.74 9.18
N ASN A 53 12.63 -22.10 9.59
CA ASN A 53 13.61 -21.12 10.00
C ASN A 53 14.01 -20.24 8.80
N LEU A 54 14.08 -18.93 8.98
CA LEU A 54 14.43 -17.99 7.91
C LEU A 54 15.75 -18.38 7.22
N GLN A 55 16.72 -18.93 7.97
CA GLN A 55 18.02 -19.33 7.42
C GLN A 55 17.96 -20.54 6.49
N ASP A 56 16.91 -21.35 6.59
CA ASP A 56 16.75 -22.57 5.79
C ASP A 56 15.94 -22.36 4.50
N VAL A 57 15.28 -21.20 4.38
CA VAL A 57 14.39 -20.92 3.23
C VAL A 57 15.18 -20.34 2.05
N PRO A 58 15.22 -21.00 0.88
CA PRO A 58 16.04 -20.61 -0.28
C PRO A 58 15.36 -19.55 -1.15
N ILE A 59 15.05 -18.40 -0.56
CA ILE A 59 14.54 -17.19 -1.22
C ILE A 59 15.04 -15.94 -0.50
N SER A 60 15.07 -14.82 -1.20
CA SER A 60 15.33 -13.53 -0.59
C SER A 60 14.11 -13.07 0.20
N ILE A 61 14.28 -12.96 1.51
CA ILE A 61 13.22 -12.56 2.45
C ILE A 61 13.80 -11.71 3.56
N ILE A 62 13.13 -10.59 3.88
CA ILE A 62 13.38 -9.81 5.08
C ILE A 62 12.18 -10.00 6.01
N ALA A 63 12.44 -10.49 7.22
CA ALA A 63 11.44 -10.60 8.26
C ALA A 63 11.72 -9.57 9.38
N LEU A 64 10.71 -8.77 9.69
CA LEU A 64 10.73 -7.83 10.80
C LEU A 64 9.91 -8.43 11.93
N GLY A 65 10.55 -9.07 12.90
CA GLY A 65 9.90 -9.65 14.09
C GLY A 65 9.34 -8.58 15.03
N GLU A 66 8.52 -8.99 15.98
CA GLU A 66 7.81 -8.13 16.93
C GLU A 66 8.76 -7.15 17.66
N ALA A 67 9.88 -7.64 18.19
CA ALA A 67 10.87 -6.81 18.90
C ALA A 67 11.43 -5.71 17.97
N LYS A 68 11.77 -6.03 16.70
CA LYS A 68 12.28 -5.07 15.73
C LYS A 68 11.23 -4.03 15.35
N LEU A 69 9.96 -4.44 15.19
CA LEU A 69 8.84 -3.53 14.92
C LEU A 69 8.61 -2.56 16.09
N LYS A 70 8.58 -3.07 17.33
CA LYS A 70 8.44 -2.25 18.55
C LYS A 70 9.62 -1.29 18.72
N ASN A 71 10.86 -1.78 18.61
CA ASN A 71 12.08 -0.98 18.77
C ASN A 71 12.24 0.12 17.71
N ALA A 72 11.64 -0.04 16.54
CA ALA A 72 11.65 0.97 15.46
C ALA A 72 10.40 1.88 15.47
N GLN A 73 9.56 1.81 16.51
CA GLN A 73 8.30 2.55 16.65
C GLN A 73 7.41 2.45 15.41
N VAL A 74 7.30 1.25 14.84
CA VAL A 74 6.50 1.00 13.65
C VAL A 74 5.02 0.97 14.01
N ALA A 75 4.24 1.87 13.42
CA ALA A 75 2.79 1.93 13.61
C ALA A 75 2.01 1.83 12.28
N SER A 76 2.64 2.16 11.14
CA SER A 76 1.99 2.26 9.82
C SER A 76 2.87 1.69 8.70
N PHE A 77 2.32 1.64 7.49
CA PHE A 77 3.05 1.22 6.29
C PHE A 77 4.34 2.03 6.06
N ASP A 78 4.27 3.36 6.14
CA ASP A 78 5.44 4.22 5.90
C ASP A 78 6.59 3.91 6.88
N ASP A 79 6.26 3.48 8.10
CA ASP A 79 7.26 3.20 9.14
C ASP A 79 8.02 1.89 8.87
N TYR A 80 7.35 0.82 8.44
CA TYR A 80 8.07 -0.42 8.11
C TYR A 80 8.65 -0.43 6.69
N ALA A 81 8.10 0.34 5.75
CA ALA A 81 8.64 0.43 4.39
C ALA A 81 10.07 1.00 4.35
N LYS A 82 10.45 1.87 5.30
CA LYS A 82 11.83 2.37 5.43
C LYS A 82 12.83 1.29 5.86
N LEU A 83 12.34 0.24 6.56
CA LEU A 83 13.13 -0.91 7.02
C LEU A 83 13.29 -1.99 5.93
N LEU A 84 12.58 -1.90 4.81
CA LEU A 84 12.54 -2.84 3.71
C LEU A 84 13.21 -2.25 2.46
N PRO A 85 14.52 -2.43 2.24
CA PRO A 85 15.25 -1.80 1.13
C PRO A 85 14.79 -2.26 -0.26
N SER A 86 14.34 -3.51 -0.41
CA SER A 86 13.81 -4.05 -1.66
C SER A 86 12.46 -3.46 -2.07
N VAL A 87 11.79 -2.74 -1.14
CA VAL A 87 10.47 -2.14 -1.34
C VAL A 87 10.60 -0.66 -1.67
N SER A 88 10.00 -0.23 -2.77
CA SER A 88 9.74 1.16 -3.10
C SER A 88 8.23 1.39 -3.20
N PHE A 89 7.78 2.64 -3.11
CA PHE A 89 6.36 2.96 -3.20
C PHE A 89 6.12 4.37 -3.73
N GLN A 90 4.94 4.57 -4.31
CA GLN A 90 4.37 5.88 -4.64
C GLN A 90 3.13 6.09 -3.78
N SER A 91 2.95 7.29 -3.23
CA SER A 91 1.83 7.61 -2.35
C SER A 91 1.22 8.96 -2.64
N LEU A 92 -0.09 9.06 -2.43
CA LEU A 92 -0.85 10.31 -2.39
C LEU A 92 -1.26 10.67 -0.94
N GLY A 93 -1.03 9.77 0.00
CA GLY A 93 -1.40 9.91 1.40
C GLY A 93 -1.66 8.57 2.08
N PRO A 94 -2.06 8.58 3.36
CA PRO A 94 -2.40 7.36 4.10
C PRO A 94 -3.44 6.50 3.38
N SER A 95 -3.22 5.19 3.34
CA SER A 95 -4.02 4.19 2.59
C SER A 95 -4.09 4.39 1.07
N GLN A 96 -3.20 5.21 0.50
CA GLN A 96 -3.14 5.51 -0.94
C GLN A 96 -1.76 5.19 -1.53
N SER A 97 -1.06 4.21 -0.96
CA SER A 97 0.28 3.80 -1.41
C SER A 97 0.22 2.60 -2.35
N GLN A 98 1.02 2.64 -3.41
CA GLN A 98 1.28 1.50 -4.29
C GLN A 98 2.68 0.97 -4.03
N ILE A 99 2.79 -0.34 -3.80
CA ILE A 99 4.02 -1.01 -3.38
C ILE A 99 4.66 -1.72 -4.58
N PHE A 100 5.98 -1.60 -4.69
CA PHE A 100 6.79 -2.23 -5.72
C PHE A 100 8.00 -2.92 -5.09
N PHE A 101 8.36 -4.10 -5.60
CA PHE A 101 9.58 -4.80 -5.22
C PHE A 101 10.62 -4.72 -6.35
N ARG A 102 11.90 -4.57 -5.99
CA ARG A 102 13.05 -4.62 -6.91
C ARG A 102 12.89 -3.75 -8.16
N GLY A 103 12.08 -2.68 -8.10
CA GLY A 103 11.90 -1.78 -9.24
C GLY A 103 10.92 -2.25 -10.32
N VAL A 104 10.13 -3.29 -10.05
CA VAL A 104 9.01 -3.70 -10.90
C VAL A 104 7.83 -2.74 -10.70
N SER A 105 8.04 -1.50 -11.15
CA SER A 105 7.12 -0.39 -10.98
C SER A 105 6.30 -0.17 -12.24
N SER A 106 4.99 -0.37 -12.14
CA SER A 106 4.05 -0.18 -13.27
C SER A 106 3.59 1.26 -13.44
N GLY A 107 4.09 2.19 -12.60
CA GLY A 107 3.52 3.52 -12.53
C GLY A 107 2.05 3.46 -12.12
N GLY A 108 1.43 4.60 -12.03
CA GLY A 108 0.02 4.72 -11.75
C GLY A 108 -0.26 6.08 -11.14
N ASP A 109 -1.46 6.58 -11.40
CA ASP A 109 -1.95 7.84 -10.84
C ASP A 109 -2.72 7.62 -9.52
N GLY A 110 -2.70 6.39 -8.98
CA GLY A 110 -3.45 6.02 -7.77
C GLY A 110 -4.97 5.92 -8.00
N LEU A 111 -5.43 5.99 -9.26
CA LEU A 111 -6.85 5.95 -9.58
C LEU A 111 -7.38 4.51 -9.70
N HIS A 112 -8.62 4.35 -9.39
CA HIS A 112 -9.44 3.17 -9.15
C HIS A 112 -9.55 2.15 -10.27
N ILE A 113 -9.08 2.45 -11.47
CA ILE A 113 -9.11 1.55 -12.63
C ILE A 113 -7.71 1.50 -13.24
N GLY A 114 -7.09 0.37 -13.09
CA GLY A 114 -5.77 0.11 -13.62
C GLY A 114 -5.47 -1.38 -13.58
N PRO A 115 -4.22 -1.76 -13.82
CA PRO A 115 -3.78 -3.12 -13.62
C PRO A 115 -3.88 -3.50 -12.15
N LEU A 116 -3.93 -4.81 -11.86
CA LEU A 116 -3.70 -5.29 -10.51
C LEU A 116 -2.29 -4.88 -10.05
N PRO A 117 -2.03 -4.72 -8.74
CA PRO A 117 -0.69 -4.42 -8.24
C PRO A 117 0.34 -5.47 -8.67
N THR A 118 1.61 -5.08 -8.78
CA THR A 118 2.74 -5.99 -9.06
C THR A 118 3.16 -6.79 -7.84
N SER A 119 2.78 -6.34 -6.66
CA SER A 119 3.03 -7.00 -5.37
C SER A 119 1.73 -7.24 -4.61
N SER A 120 1.66 -8.32 -3.86
CA SER A 120 0.51 -8.67 -3.04
C SER A 120 0.74 -8.31 -1.57
N LEU A 121 -0.38 -8.02 -0.87
CA LEU A 121 -0.42 -7.87 0.58
C LEU A 121 -1.34 -8.93 1.19
N TYR A 122 -0.84 -9.64 2.18
CA TYR A 122 -1.57 -10.62 2.98
C TYR A 122 -1.60 -10.21 4.45
N ILE A 123 -2.73 -10.45 5.10
CA ILE A 123 -2.83 -10.47 6.56
C ILE A 123 -3.14 -11.93 6.93
N ASP A 124 -2.19 -12.56 7.63
CA ASP A 124 -2.15 -13.99 7.87
C ASP A 124 -2.27 -14.79 6.57
N GLU A 125 -3.32 -15.57 6.39
CA GLU A 125 -3.53 -16.41 5.21
C GLU A 125 -4.34 -15.71 4.10
N ILE A 126 -4.92 -14.52 4.36
CA ILE A 126 -5.90 -13.89 3.47
C ILE A 126 -5.31 -12.69 2.73
N SER A 127 -5.44 -12.68 1.40
CA SER A 127 -5.04 -11.53 0.57
C SER A 127 -5.98 -10.34 0.75
N VAL A 128 -5.41 -9.20 1.14
CA VAL A 128 -6.10 -7.90 1.23
C VAL A 128 -5.69 -6.93 0.11
N THR A 129 -5.03 -7.43 -0.91
CA THR A 129 -4.58 -6.64 -2.07
C THR A 129 -5.77 -6.02 -2.80
N THR A 130 -5.74 -4.71 -3.02
CA THR A 130 -6.73 -3.95 -3.81
C THR A 130 -6.05 -3.11 -4.89
N ILE A 131 -6.79 -2.63 -5.90
CA ILE A 131 -6.24 -1.90 -7.04
C ILE A 131 -5.81 -0.49 -6.64
N ALA A 132 -6.63 0.21 -5.88
CA ALA A 132 -6.46 1.64 -5.58
C ALA A 132 -5.56 1.93 -4.37
N GLY A 133 -4.52 1.15 -4.20
CA GLY A 133 -3.56 1.33 -3.11
C GLY A 133 -3.69 0.28 -2.01
N THR A 134 -2.61 0.16 -1.27
CA THR A 134 -2.46 -0.82 -0.19
C THR A 134 -3.25 -0.38 1.04
N VAL A 135 -3.83 -1.34 1.73
CA VAL A 135 -4.39 -1.12 3.06
C VAL A 135 -3.25 -0.67 4.00
N ASP A 136 -3.44 0.43 4.70
CA ASP A 136 -2.51 0.89 5.73
C ASP A 136 -2.91 0.24 7.07
N PHE A 137 -2.40 -0.97 7.29
CA PHE A 137 -2.69 -1.76 8.48
C PHE A 137 -1.95 -1.19 9.69
N HIS A 138 -2.66 -0.95 10.80
CA HIS A 138 -2.04 -0.51 12.05
C HIS A 138 -1.25 -1.65 12.71
N VAL A 139 0.03 -1.39 12.99
CA VAL A 139 0.98 -2.40 13.46
C VAL A 139 1.01 -2.42 14.99
N TYR A 140 0.17 -3.24 15.60
CA TYR A 140 0.17 -3.53 17.04
C TYR A 140 -0.18 -5.00 17.28
N ASP A 141 0.54 -5.66 18.19
CA ASP A 141 0.40 -7.09 18.48
C ASP A 141 0.58 -7.96 17.24
N ILE A 142 1.66 -7.72 16.50
CA ILE A 142 2.02 -8.40 15.26
C ILE A 142 3.26 -9.27 15.52
N ALA A 143 3.18 -10.54 15.15
CA ALA A 143 4.31 -11.47 15.28
C ALA A 143 5.48 -11.03 14.38
N ARG A 144 5.17 -10.68 13.11
CA ARG A 144 6.17 -10.22 12.17
C ARG A 144 5.57 -9.66 10.88
N VAL A 145 6.38 -8.89 10.14
CA VAL A 145 6.15 -8.50 8.75
C VAL A 145 7.20 -9.20 7.88
N GLU A 146 6.75 -9.99 6.91
CA GLU A 146 7.60 -10.71 5.95
C GLU A 146 7.54 -10.02 4.59
N ALA A 147 8.69 -9.64 4.03
CA ALA A 147 8.82 -9.11 2.68
C ALA A 147 9.58 -10.13 1.81
N LEU A 148 8.83 -10.83 0.96
CA LEU A 148 9.34 -11.84 0.04
C LEU A 148 9.60 -11.16 -1.31
N ALA A 149 10.87 -11.00 -1.69
CA ALA A 149 11.26 -10.38 -2.94
C ALA A 149 11.30 -11.39 -4.09
N GLY A 150 11.08 -10.92 -5.32
CA GLY A 150 10.95 -11.75 -6.52
C GLY A 150 9.60 -12.45 -6.67
N PRO A 151 9.34 -13.14 -7.79
CA PRO A 151 8.07 -13.78 -8.07
C PRO A 151 7.68 -14.84 -7.05
N GLN A 152 6.51 -14.67 -6.44
CA GLN A 152 5.93 -15.60 -5.46
C GLN A 152 4.62 -16.24 -5.98
N GLY A 153 4.34 -16.10 -7.26
CA GLY A 153 3.07 -16.49 -7.85
C GLY A 153 2.70 -17.96 -7.71
N THR A 154 3.65 -18.90 -7.61
CA THR A 154 3.37 -20.33 -7.45
C THR A 154 2.53 -20.61 -6.20
N LEU A 155 2.83 -19.98 -5.08
CA LEU A 155 2.12 -20.16 -3.81
C LEU A 155 1.10 -19.05 -3.52
N PHE A 156 1.38 -17.80 -3.95
CA PHE A 156 0.56 -16.62 -3.60
C PHE A 156 -0.30 -16.10 -4.77
N GLY A 157 -0.11 -16.61 -5.98
CA GLY A 157 -0.97 -16.36 -7.14
C GLY A 157 -0.80 -15.00 -7.80
N ALA A 158 -1.87 -14.53 -8.41
CA ALA A 158 -1.93 -13.25 -9.10
C ALA A 158 -1.58 -12.08 -8.17
N SER A 159 -0.98 -11.01 -8.70
CA SER A 159 -0.44 -9.86 -7.96
C SER A 159 0.80 -10.15 -7.11
N SER A 160 1.34 -11.37 -7.12
CA SER A 160 2.66 -11.68 -6.56
C SER A 160 3.71 -11.78 -7.66
N LEU A 161 3.62 -10.86 -8.65
CA LEU A 161 4.50 -10.79 -9.81
C LEU A 161 5.95 -10.51 -9.39
N SER A 162 6.16 -9.51 -8.53
CA SER A 162 7.49 -9.05 -8.11
C SER A 162 7.79 -9.28 -6.63
N GLY A 163 6.81 -9.63 -5.85
CA GLY A 163 6.97 -9.88 -4.41
C GLY A 163 5.65 -9.98 -3.66
N THR A 164 5.77 -10.36 -2.40
CA THR A 164 4.65 -10.49 -1.47
C THR A 164 5.02 -9.88 -0.13
N LEU A 165 4.18 -9.01 0.38
CA LEU A 165 4.26 -8.50 1.74
C LEU A 165 3.23 -9.27 2.59
N ARG A 166 3.66 -9.78 3.75
CA ARG A 166 2.80 -10.52 4.67
C ARG A 166 2.88 -9.92 6.06
N ILE A 167 1.75 -9.68 6.66
CA ILE A 167 1.61 -9.28 8.06
C ILE A 167 1.08 -10.49 8.81
N ILE A 168 1.85 -11.03 9.73
CA ILE A 168 1.50 -12.20 10.53
C ILE A 168 1.14 -11.71 11.93
N THR A 169 -0.11 -11.97 12.34
CA THR A 169 -0.62 -11.54 13.64
C THR A 169 -0.26 -12.55 14.72
N ASN A 170 -0.14 -12.09 15.99
CA ASN A 170 -0.02 -12.99 17.11
C ASN A 170 -1.31 -13.82 17.28
N GLN A 171 -1.15 -15.13 17.45
CA GLN A 171 -2.26 -16.07 17.59
C GLN A 171 -2.65 -16.25 19.08
N PRO A 172 -3.90 -16.67 19.38
CA PRO A 172 -4.30 -16.98 20.75
C PRO A 172 -3.48 -18.14 21.33
N LYS A 173 -3.06 -18.00 22.61
CA LYS A 173 -2.32 -18.99 23.40
C LYS A 173 -3.27 -19.65 24.42
N LEU A 174 -3.26 -20.98 24.49
CA LEU A 174 -4.19 -21.75 25.33
C LEU A 174 -3.83 -21.77 26.81
N ASP A 175 -2.56 -21.62 27.10
CA ASP A 175 -1.95 -21.86 28.41
C ASP A 175 -1.53 -20.56 29.15
N THR A 176 -1.65 -19.43 28.50
CA THR A 176 -1.08 -18.18 29.01
C THR A 176 -2.10 -17.06 29.01
N PHE A 177 -2.42 -16.53 30.20
CA PHE A 177 -3.05 -15.22 30.30
C PHE A 177 -1.98 -14.15 30.13
N GLU A 178 -2.13 -13.29 29.13
CA GLU A 178 -1.25 -12.16 28.91
C GLU A 178 -2.02 -10.94 28.45
N GLY A 179 -1.54 -9.76 28.80
CA GLY A 179 -2.08 -8.51 28.36
C GLY A 179 -0.99 -7.46 28.18
N SER A 180 -1.26 -6.48 27.33
CA SER A 180 -0.40 -5.33 27.12
C SER A 180 -1.24 -4.10 26.90
N PHE A 181 -0.80 -2.96 27.47
CA PHE A 181 -1.43 -1.67 27.29
C PHE A 181 -0.36 -0.61 27.07
N ASP A 182 -0.49 0.16 25.98
CA ASP A 182 0.46 1.18 25.56
C ASP A 182 -0.23 2.52 25.38
N VAL A 183 0.44 3.58 25.80
CA VAL A 183 0.04 4.97 25.56
C VAL A 183 1.23 5.74 25.02
N GLU A 184 1.01 6.52 23.99
CA GLU A 184 2.00 7.39 23.38
C GLU A 184 1.47 8.81 23.22
N ALA A 185 2.31 9.79 23.51
CA ALA A 185 2.11 11.18 23.14
C ALA A 185 3.27 11.62 22.24
N ASN A 186 2.93 12.26 21.12
CA ASN A 186 3.93 12.75 20.19
C ASN A 186 3.59 14.14 19.64
N LYS A 187 4.58 14.77 18.99
CA LYS A 187 4.42 16.07 18.34
C LYS A 187 5.35 16.15 17.14
N PHE A 188 4.84 16.60 16.00
CA PHE A 188 5.70 17.08 14.91
C PHE A 188 6.45 18.33 15.32
N GLY A 189 7.72 18.44 15.01
CA GLY A 189 8.57 19.58 15.42
C GLY A 189 7.95 20.94 15.10
N LYS A 190 7.48 21.11 13.85
CA LYS A 190 6.77 22.30 13.36
C LYS A 190 5.29 22.06 13.10
N GLY A 191 4.72 20.98 13.61
CA GLY A 191 3.33 20.60 13.38
C GLY A 191 2.58 20.38 14.69
N ASP A 192 1.43 19.71 14.59
CA ASP A 192 0.50 19.50 15.69
C ASP A 192 0.84 18.26 16.53
N TYR A 193 0.14 18.11 17.64
CA TYR A 193 0.23 16.98 18.58
C TYR A 193 -0.50 15.76 18.03
N GLY A 194 0.03 14.58 18.36
CA GLY A 194 -0.55 13.30 18.14
C GLY A 194 -0.42 12.37 19.34
N GLY A 195 -0.86 11.15 19.19
CA GLY A 195 -0.71 10.11 20.19
C GLY A 195 -1.52 8.87 19.84
N GLN A 196 -1.32 7.84 20.63
CA GLN A 196 -2.04 6.57 20.47
C GLN A 196 -2.31 5.89 21.80
N VAL A 197 -3.34 5.08 21.82
CA VAL A 197 -3.69 4.17 22.91
C VAL A 197 -3.96 2.82 22.28
N GLU A 198 -3.28 1.81 22.78
CA GLU A 198 -3.30 0.45 22.24
C GLU A 198 -3.39 -0.55 23.39
N GLY A 199 -4.07 -1.65 23.15
CA GLY A 199 -4.16 -2.71 24.15
C GLY A 199 -4.47 -4.05 23.52
N MET A 200 -3.96 -5.10 24.14
CA MET A 200 -4.30 -6.49 23.82
C MET A 200 -4.51 -7.29 25.08
N VAL A 201 -5.31 -8.35 24.96
CA VAL A 201 -5.48 -9.37 26.00
C VAL A 201 -5.60 -10.74 25.33
N ASN A 202 -4.90 -11.72 25.87
CA ASN A 202 -5.05 -13.13 25.58
C ASN A 202 -5.69 -13.83 26.75
N LEU A 203 -6.85 -14.44 26.52
CA LEU A 203 -7.68 -15.10 27.54
C LEU A 203 -7.77 -16.59 27.24
N PRO A 204 -7.05 -17.45 27.96
CA PRO A 204 -7.33 -18.87 27.99
C PRO A 204 -8.73 -19.09 28.58
N ILE A 205 -9.62 -19.72 27.80
CA ILE A 205 -10.99 -20.03 28.26
C ILE A 205 -11.00 -21.39 28.95
N ASN A 206 -10.31 -22.35 28.36
CA ASN A 206 -10.04 -23.69 28.85
C ASN A 206 -8.87 -24.31 28.09
N ASP A 207 -8.53 -25.57 28.36
CA ASP A 207 -7.40 -26.29 27.76
C ASP A 207 -7.46 -26.41 26.22
N LYS A 208 -8.64 -26.12 25.59
CA LYS A 208 -8.87 -26.23 24.16
C LYS A 208 -9.27 -24.92 23.50
N MET A 209 -9.47 -23.86 24.26
CA MET A 209 -10.01 -22.61 23.71
C MET A 209 -9.29 -21.41 24.33
N ALA A 210 -8.88 -20.50 23.47
CA ALA A 210 -8.33 -19.19 23.86
C ALA A 210 -8.82 -18.08 22.94
N LEU A 211 -9.07 -16.91 23.50
CA LEU A 211 -9.48 -15.71 22.80
C LEU A 211 -8.39 -14.65 22.92
N ARG A 212 -7.95 -14.09 21.79
CA ARG A 212 -7.06 -12.93 21.74
C ARG A 212 -7.80 -11.74 21.15
N VAL A 213 -7.79 -10.62 21.88
CA VAL A 213 -8.46 -9.37 21.48
C VAL A 213 -7.46 -8.23 21.49
N VAL A 214 -7.51 -7.40 20.46
CA VAL A 214 -6.68 -6.22 20.28
C VAL A 214 -7.57 -5.03 19.97
N GLY A 215 -7.27 -3.87 20.54
CA GLY A 215 -7.93 -2.61 20.24
C GLY A 215 -6.94 -1.46 20.19
N PHE A 216 -7.19 -0.48 19.31
CA PHE A 216 -6.34 0.70 19.19
C PHE A 216 -7.11 1.93 18.75
N TYR A 217 -6.57 3.08 19.15
CA TYR A 217 -6.95 4.40 18.66
C TYR A 217 -5.67 5.22 18.47
N THR A 218 -5.52 5.84 17.30
CA THR A 218 -4.38 6.71 17.00
C THR A 218 -4.84 8.02 16.39
N LYS A 219 -4.15 9.09 16.74
CA LYS A 219 -4.28 10.39 16.10
C LYS A 219 -2.87 10.89 15.74
N ALA A 220 -2.58 11.03 14.44
CA ALA A 220 -1.39 11.72 13.97
C ALA A 220 -1.74 13.19 13.71
N GLY A 221 -0.99 14.11 14.29
CA GLY A 221 -1.14 15.55 14.07
C GLY A 221 -0.85 15.94 12.62
N GLY A 222 -1.31 17.13 12.22
CA GLY A 222 -0.97 17.71 10.93
C GLY A 222 0.43 18.32 10.90
N TYR A 223 0.94 18.57 9.70
CA TYR A 223 2.25 19.21 9.50
C TYR A 223 2.35 19.98 8.17
N ILE A 224 1.27 20.05 7.40
CA ILE A 224 1.20 20.84 6.16
C ILE A 224 0.23 22.00 6.40
N ASP A 225 0.66 23.21 6.03
CA ASP A 225 -0.15 24.41 6.13
C ASP A 225 -0.89 24.68 4.82
N ASN A 226 -2.20 24.91 4.89
CA ASN A 226 -2.94 25.53 3.80
C ASN A 226 -2.90 27.05 3.98
N ILE A 227 -2.00 27.72 3.23
CA ILE A 227 -1.74 29.16 3.36
C ILE A 227 -2.70 29.99 2.52
N PRO A 228 -2.93 31.29 2.86
CA PRO A 228 -3.74 32.20 2.03
C PRO A 228 -3.24 32.26 0.58
N GLY A 229 -4.17 32.20 -0.33
CA GLY A 229 -3.89 32.35 -1.76
C GLY A 229 -5.07 32.87 -2.56
N THR A 230 -4.76 33.48 -3.67
CA THR A 230 -5.74 33.92 -4.68
C THR A 230 -5.43 33.28 -6.01
N ARG A 231 -6.46 33.11 -6.81
CA ARG A 231 -6.40 32.62 -8.18
C ARG A 231 -7.28 33.47 -9.05
N THR A 232 -6.73 33.92 -10.17
CA THR A 232 -7.44 34.74 -11.16
C THR A 232 -7.61 33.91 -12.43
N PHE A 233 -8.86 33.72 -12.83
CA PHE A 233 -9.21 33.15 -14.13
C PHE A 233 -9.40 34.29 -15.11
N THR A 234 -8.79 34.15 -16.27
CA THR A 234 -8.93 35.12 -17.37
C THR A 234 -10.31 34.99 -17.99
N LEU A 235 -11.07 36.06 -18.04
CA LEU A 235 -12.27 36.15 -18.83
C LEU A 235 -11.88 36.77 -20.16
N ASP A 236 -11.93 35.96 -21.24
CA ASP A 236 -11.51 36.43 -22.54
C ASP A 236 -12.53 37.44 -23.09
N ASP A 237 -12.01 38.61 -23.43
CA ASP A 237 -12.69 39.59 -24.26
C ASP A 237 -12.47 39.25 -25.73
N ALA A 238 -12.50 37.98 -26.09
CA ALA A 238 -12.20 37.46 -27.41
C ALA A 238 -13.07 38.15 -28.43
N ALA A 239 -12.47 39.03 -29.20
CA ALA A 239 -12.99 39.61 -30.40
C ALA A 239 -14.28 40.46 -30.20
N GLY A 240 -14.21 41.49 -29.36
CA GLY A 240 -15.22 42.53 -29.36
C GLY A 240 -16.51 42.18 -28.61
N ASP A 241 -16.42 41.39 -27.55
CA ASP A 241 -17.55 41.21 -26.63
C ASP A 241 -17.81 42.53 -25.89
N PRO A 242 -18.94 43.19 -26.08
CA PRO A 242 -19.23 44.50 -25.49
C PRO A 242 -19.47 44.48 -24.00
N ARG A 243 -19.31 43.29 -23.32
CA ARG A 243 -19.63 43.10 -21.89
C ARG A 243 -18.58 43.66 -20.95
N GLY A 244 -17.37 44.01 -21.43
CA GLY A 244 -16.34 44.60 -20.59
C GLY A 244 -15.97 43.67 -19.40
N LEU A 245 -15.74 42.40 -19.67
CA LEU A 245 -15.55 41.36 -18.66
C LEU A 245 -14.29 41.64 -17.79
N THR A 246 -14.47 41.61 -16.49
CA THR A 246 -13.33 41.62 -15.54
C THR A 246 -12.94 40.22 -15.20
N ASN A 247 -11.62 39.97 -14.98
CA ASN A 247 -11.12 38.68 -14.54
C ASN A 247 -11.81 38.22 -13.27
N LEU A 248 -12.09 36.91 -13.18
CA LEU A 248 -12.67 36.28 -12.01
C LEU A 248 -11.56 35.89 -11.01
N THR A 249 -11.55 36.56 -9.84
CA THR A 249 -10.59 36.21 -8.77
C THR A 249 -11.30 35.50 -7.64
N VAL A 250 -10.78 34.32 -7.28
CA VAL A 250 -11.23 33.49 -6.15
C VAL A 250 -10.12 33.37 -5.11
N ASN A 251 -10.47 33.06 -3.87
CA ASN A 251 -9.53 32.88 -2.78
C ASN A 251 -9.91 31.64 -1.93
N ASN A 252 -8.97 31.20 -1.12
CA ASN A 252 -9.15 30.03 -0.23
C ASN A 252 -9.35 30.41 1.25
N SER A 253 -9.77 31.63 1.55
CA SER A 253 -9.80 32.16 2.92
C SER A 253 -10.58 31.30 3.93
N THR A 254 -11.59 30.56 3.47
CA THR A 254 -12.40 29.65 4.32
C THR A 254 -11.69 28.34 4.66
N LEU A 255 -10.58 28.02 4.00
CA LEU A 255 -9.81 26.78 4.15
C LEU A 255 -8.40 27.00 4.68
N VAL A 256 -8.02 28.25 4.93
CA VAL A 256 -6.72 28.57 5.53
C VAL A 256 -6.63 27.98 6.92
N LYS A 257 -5.64 27.11 7.13
CA LYS A 257 -5.43 26.39 8.38
C LYS A 257 -4.00 25.90 8.47
N SER A 258 -3.36 26.12 9.62
CA SER A 258 -2.08 25.47 9.95
C SER A 258 -2.31 23.99 10.24
N ASP A 259 -1.33 23.17 9.92
CA ASP A 259 -1.33 21.72 10.25
C ASP A 259 -2.62 21.03 9.80
N TYR A 260 -3.07 21.28 8.55
CA TYR A 260 -4.42 20.91 8.12
C TYR A 260 -4.57 19.42 7.75
N ASN A 261 -3.47 18.66 7.68
CA ASN A 261 -3.42 17.27 7.24
C ASN A 261 -3.27 16.29 8.42
N ASP A 262 -4.30 16.08 9.20
CA ASP A 262 -4.32 15.12 10.31
C ASP A 262 -4.88 13.76 9.91
N VAL A 263 -4.52 12.71 10.69
CA VAL A 263 -5.03 11.34 10.50
C VAL A 263 -5.58 10.80 11.81
N GLU A 264 -6.75 10.22 11.74
CA GLU A 264 -7.37 9.48 12.85
C GLU A 264 -7.61 8.03 12.41
N THR A 265 -7.11 7.07 13.18
CA THR A 265 -7.28 5.64 12.92
C THR A 265 -7.74 4.92 14.16
N TYR A 266 -8.75 4.07 14.04
CA TYR A 266 -9.17 3.18 15.12
C TYR A 266 -9.61 1.83 14.57
N GLY A 267 -9.47 0.83 15.40
CA GLY A 267 -9.82 -0.52 14.99
C GLY A 267 -9.56 -1.56 16.07
N GLY A 268 -9.62 -2.79 15.64
CA GLY A 268 -9.34 -3.92 16.52
C GLY A 268 -9.37 -5.25 15.78
N ARG A 269 -8.94 -6.27 16.50
CA ARG A 269 -8.89 -7.65 16.06
C ARG A 269 -9.40 -8.57 17.17
N ALA A 270 -10.11 -9.62 16.79
CA ALA A 270 -10.43 -10.73 17.68
C ALA A 270 -10.18 -12.05 16.95
N ALA A 271 -9.46 -12.96 17.58
CA ALA A 271 -9.20 -14.32 17.11
C ALA A 271 -9.54 -15.33 18.21
N LEU A 272 -10.26 -16.39 17.86
CA LEU A 272 -10.60 -17.46 18.78
C LEU A 272 -9.94 -18.76 18.28
N LYS A 273 -8.99 -19.30 19.03
CA LYS A 273 -8.42 -20.61 18.78
C LYS A 273 -9.29 -21.68 19.45
N ILE A 274 -9.63 -22.73 18.73
CA ILE A 274 -10.40 -23.87 19.21
C ILE A 274 -9.68 -25.14 18.77
N ASP A 275 -9.09 -25.88 19.70
CA ASP A 275 -8.56 -27.21 19.45
C ASP A 275 -9.71 -28.23 19.64
N LEU A 276 -10.19 -28.77 18.52
CA LEU A 276 -11.27 -29.78 18.54
C LEU A 276 -10.80 -31.08 19.18
N ASP A 277 -9.59 -31.49 18.80
CA ASP A 277 -8.85 -32.62 19.33
C ASP A 277 -7.35 -32.37 19.23
N GLU A 278 -6.50 -33.41 19.35
CA GLU A 278 -5.04 -33.30 19.27
C GLU A 278 -4.53 -32.96 17.85
N ASP A 279 -5.35 -33.23 16.83
CA ASP A 279 -4.96 -33.07 15.42
C ASP A 279 -5.62 -31.85 14.74
N TRP A 280 -6.74 -31.34 15.24
CA TRP A 280 -7.53 -30.32 14.54
C TRP A 280 -7.75 -29.04 15.34
N THR A 281 -7.35 -27.93 14.74
CA THR A 281 -7.54 -26.56 15.26
C THR A 281 -8.40 -25.74 14.30
N VAL A 282 -9.33 -24.98 14.84
CA VAL A 282 -10.18 -24.03 14.10
C VAL A 282 -9.96 -22.63 14.66
N THR A 283 -9.60 -21.68 13.80
CA THR A 283 -9.32 -20.29 14.19
C THR A 283 -10.16 -19.33 13.37
N PRO A 284 -11.38 -18.97 13.80
CA PRO A 284 -12.09 -17.81 13.29
C PRO A 284 -11.43 -16.51 13.78
N GLN A 285 -11.35 -15.53 12.88
CA GLN A 285 -10.75 -14.21 13.15
C GLN A 285 -11.58 -13.12 12.49
N ILE A 286 -11.69 -11.97 13.14
CA ILE A 286 -12.23 -10.74 12.57
C ILE A 286 -11.26 -9.59 12.83
N ILE A 287 -11.05 -8.76 11.83
CA ILE A 287 -10.26 -7.53 11.90
C ILE A 287 -11.11 -6.39 11.35
N TYR A 288 -11.09 -5.24 12.01
CA TYR A 288 -11.75 -4.01 11.56
C TYR A 288 -10.83 -2.82 11.74
N GLN A 289 -10.79 -1.94 10.75
CA GLN A 289 -10.10 -0.65 10.84
C GLN A 289 -10.87 0.44 10.10
N ASN A 290 -10.90 1.64 10.68
CA ASN A 290 -11.37 2.85 10.05
C ASN A 290 -10.28 3.92 10.18
N GLN A 291 -9.90 4.50 9.05
CA GLN A 291 -8.93 5.60 8.97
C GLN A 291 -9.59 6.80 8.28
N VAL A 292 -9.41 7.97 8.84
CA VAL A 292 -9.85 9.24 8.28
C VAL A 292 -8.63 10.16 8.22
N SER A 293 -8.26 10.58 7.02
CA SER A 293 -7.25 11.61 6.81
C SER A 293 -7.90 12.86 6.24
N ASN A 294 -7.65 14.01 6.86
CA ASN A 294 -8.12 15.33 6.45
C ASN A 294 -6.97 16.06 5.76
N GLY A 295 -7.29 16.97 4.83
CA GLY A 295 -6.30 17.72 4.07
C GLY A 295 -5.52 16.89 3.05
N GLY A 296 -4.59 17.53 2.36
CA GLY A 296 -3.68 16.90 1.40
C GLY A 296 -2.34 16.55 2.06
N PHE A 297 -1.74 15.43 1.65
CA PHE A 297 -0.44 14.97 2.13
C PHE A 297 0.71 15.29 1.17
N LEU A 298 0.41 16.02 0.10
CA LEU A 298 1.36 16.48 -0.90
C LEU A 298 1.56 17.99 -0.73
N PHE A 299 2.77 18.45 -0.47
CA PHE A 299 3.03 19.88 -0.42
C PHE A 299 3.53 20.44 -1.76
N ASP A 300 3.35 21.75 -1.99
CA ASP A 300 3.79 22.46 -3.19
C ASP A 300 5.11 23.20 -2.91
N PRO A 301 6.27 22.72 -3.44
CA PRO A 301 7.57 23.37 -3.18
C PRO A 301 7.63 24.84 -3.60
N ARG A 302 6.78 25.28 -4.54
CA ARG A 302 6.70 26.67 -4.99
C ARG A 302 6.05 27.59 -3.96
N LYS A 303 5.28 27.02 -3.01
CA LYS A 303 4.63 27.76 -1.91
C LYS A 303 5.48 27.76 -0.65
N GLY A 304 6.52 26.95 -0.59
CA GLY A 304 7.44 26.80 0.52
C GLY A 304 7.42 25.42 1.16
N ASP A 305 8.23 25.23 2.20
CA ASP A 305 8.34 23.97 2.92
C ASP A 305 7.03 23.61 3.61
N LEU A 306 6.49 22.43 3.33
CA LEU A 306 5.24 21.89 3.88
C LEU A 306 4.02 22.83 3.73
N LYS A 307 3.91 23.54 2.60
CA LYS A 307 2.82 24.49 2.33
C LYS A 307 2.08 24.13 1.06
N VAL A 308 0.78 24.46 1.07
CA VAL A 308 -0.12 24.38 -0.09
C VAL A 308 -1.04 25.59 -0.15
N THR A 309 -1.68 25.78 -1.29
CA THR A 309 -2.86 26.63 -1.44
C THR A 309 -3.95 25.77 -2.08
N ASP A 310 -4.69 25.05 -1.26
CA ASP A 310 -5.88 24.30 -1.68
C ASP A 310 -7.12 25.19 -1.53
N TYR A 311 -8.01 25.12 -2.50
CA TYR A 311 -9.22 25.94 -2.59
C TYR A 311 -10.48 25.19 -2.21
N LEU A 312 -10.42 23.85 -2.27
CA LEU A 312 -11.50 22.94 -1.91
C LEU A 312 -11.00 21.93 -0.87
N PRO A 313 -11.89 21.41 0.00
CA PRO A 313 -11.48 20.48 1.05
C PRO A 313 -11.01 19.15 0.45
N SER A 314 -9.96 18.60 1.07
CA SER A 314 -9.49 17.25 0.80
C SER A 314 -9.74 16.35 2.02
N LYS A 315 -10.20 15.13 1.78
CA LYS A 315 -10.48 14.15 2.82
C LYS A 315 -10.48 12.75 2.23
N ASN A 316 -9.82 11.82 2.90
CA ASN A 316 -9.91 10.40 2.56
C ASN A 316 -10.45 9.61 3.76
N LYS A 317 -11.46 8.78 3.53
CA LYS A 317 -12.00 7.85 4.52
C LYS A 317 -11.87 6.44 3.99
N ASP A 318 -11.06 5.64 4.67
CA ASP A 318 -10.82 4.24 4.36
C ASP A 318 -11.31 3.37 5.51
N ARG A 319 -12.29 2.52 5.24
CA ARG A 319 -12.85 1.60 6.22
C ARG A 319 -12.89 0.20 5.63
N TRP A 320 -12.37 -0.76 6.38
CA TRP A 320 -12.36 -2.15 5.95
C TRP A 320 -12.53 -3.12 7.12
N TYR A 321 -12.97 -4.32 6.78
CA TYR A 321 -12.94 -5.46 7.67
C TYR A 321 -12.57 -6.73 6.92
N GLN A 322 -11.98 -7.67 7.66
CA GLN A 322 -11.67 -9.01 7.21
C GLN A 322 -12.28 -10.00 8.20
N ALA A 323 -13.09 -10.93 7.70
CA ALA A 323 -13.49 -12.12 8.43
C ALA A 323 -12.78 -13.32 7.83
N ALA A 324 -12.04 -14.06 8.64
CA ALA A 324 -11.25 -15.21 8.23
C ALA A 324 -11.60 -16.45 9.04
N LEU A 325 -11.50 -17.60 8.41
CA LEU A 325 -11.61 -18.92 9.04
C LEU A 325 -10.42 -19.75 8.58
N THR A 326 -9.56 -20.10 9.51
CA THR A 326 -8.47 -21.05 9.28
C THR A 326 -8.78 -22.35 9.99
N ILE A 327 -8.72 -23.47 9.27
CA ILE A 327 -8.86 -24.82 9.82
C ILE A 327 -7.56 -25.54 9.48
N GLN A 328 -6.85 -25.99 10.51
CA GLN A 328 -5.60 -26.73 10.39
C GLN A 328 -5.77 -28.09 11.06
N GLY A 329 -5.22 -29.11 10.44
CA GLY A 329 -5.27 -30.44 11.03
C GLY A 329 -4.40 -31.42 10.29
N LYS A 330 -4.45 -32.68 10.75
CA LYS A 330 -3.70 -33.81 10.18
C LYS A 330 -4.64 -34.84 9.58
N LEU A 331 -4.28 -35.30 8.40
CA LEU A 331 -4.88 -36.47 7.78
C LEU A 331 -3.79 -37.51 7.60
N SER A 332 -3.73 -38.48 8.50
CA SER A 332 -2.55 -39.33 8.69
C SER A 332 -1.34 -38.44 9.01
N ASP A 333 -0.28 -38.52 8.20
CA ASP A 333 0.94 -37.73 8.38
C ASP A 333 0.94 -36.39 7.62
N TRP A 334 -0.12 -36.10 6.87
CA TRP A 334 -0.21 -34.88 6.08
C TRP A 334 -0.90 -33.76 6.84
N ASP A 335 -0.31 -32.57 6.80
CA ASP A 335 -0.98 -31.37 7.28
C ASP A 335 -2.00 -30.90 6.25
N VAL A 336 -3.20 -30.60 6.70
CA VAL A 336 -4.29 -30.05 5.92
C VAL A 336 -4.60 -28.64 6.42
N THR A 337 -4.63 -27.69 5.53
CA THR A 337 -5.03 -26.30 5.87
C THR A 337 -6.12 -25.84 4.92
N TYR A 338 -7.24 -25.43 5.50
CA TYR A 338 -8.24 -24.62 4.81
C TYR A 338 -8.15 -23.17 5.31
N ALA A 339 -8.04 -22.21 4.37
CA ALA A 339 -8.07 -20.79 4.64
C ALA A 339 -9.18 -20.13 3.83
N GLY A 340 -10.27 -19.76 4.48
CA GLY A 340 -11.39 -19.04 3.91
C GLY A 340 -11.44 -17.60 4.43
N GLY A 341 -11.70 -16.62 3.57
CA GLY A 341 -11.77 -15.24 4.02
C GLY A 341 -12.70 -14.37 3.19
N TYR A 342 -13.37 -13.45 3.87
CA TYR A 342 -14.12 -12.36 3.26
C TYR A 342 -13.53 -11.03 3.70
N PHE A 343 -13.15 -10.21 2.71
CA PHE A 343 -12.60 -8.87 2.91
C PHE A 343 -13.50 -7.85 2.23
N GLU A 344 -13.95 -6.83 2.96
CA GLU A 344 -14.65 -5.68 2.40
C GLU A 344 -13.90 -4.39 2.77
N ARG A 345 -13.67 -3.52 1.76
CA ARG A 345 -13.06 -2.21 1.93
C ARG A 345 -13.93 -1.16 1.24
N LYS A 346 -14.17 -0.06 1.91
CA LYS A 346 -14.85 1.10 1.37
C LYS A 346 -13.94 2.32 1.50
N VAL A 347 -13.62 2.93 0.36
CA VAL A 347 -12.87 4.19 0.27
C VAL A 347 -13.82 5.27 -0.21
N ASP A 348 -13.87 6.40 0.50
CA ASP A 348 -14.54 7.63 0.08
C ASP A 348 -13.47 8.75 0.10
N ASN A 349 -13.10 9.25 -1.06
CA ASN A 349 -12.07 10.28 -1.24
C ASN A 349 -12.69 11.54 -1.84
N LEU A 350 -12.42 12.68 -1.23
CA LEU A 350 -12.69 14.01 -1.73
C LEU A 350 -11.35 14.72 -1.87
N ALA A 351 -11.06 15.29 -3.03
CA ALA A 351 -9.79 15.98 -3.24
C ALA A 351 -9.98 17.27 -4.03
N ASP A 352 -9.19 18.28 -3.65
CA ASP A 352 -9.01 19.49 -4.43
C ASP A 352 -8.41 19.12 -5.81
N TYR A 353 -9.15 19.39 -6.87
CA TYR A 353 -8.74 19.18 -8.25
C TYR A 353 -8.55 20.50 -9.02
N SER A 354 -8.45 21.60 -8.28
CA SER A 354 -8.47 22.96 -8.79
C SER A 354 -7.33 23.29 -9.74
N TYR A 355 -6.20 22.57 -9.68
CA TYR A 355 -5.11 22.75 -10.66
C TYR A 355 -5.50 22.35 -12.08
N TYR A 356 -6.47 21.46 -12.23
CA TYR A 356 -7.04 21.13 -13.52
C TYR A 356 -7.72 22.35 -14.17
N SER A 357 -8.55 23.06 -13.41
CA SER A 357 -9.22 24.29 -13.87
C SER A 357 -8.22 25.38 -14.24
N VAL A 358 -7.13 25.55 -13.45
CA VAL A 358 -6.06 26.53 -13.75
C VAL A 358 -5.34 26.17 -15.04
N ALA A 359 -5.03 24.89 -15.23
CA ALA A 359 -4.36 24.43 -16.44
C ALA A 359 -5.23 24.66 -17.68
N TYR A 360 -6.55 24.43 -17.59
CA TYR A 360 -7.47 24.75 -18.68
C TYR A 360 -7.58 26.24 -18.97
N ASP A 361 -7.46 27.10 -17.96
CA ASP A 361 -7.47 28.57 -18.15
C ASP A 361 -6.28 29.03 -19.01
N THR A 362 -5.15 28.33 -18.98
CA THR A 362 -3.99 28.63 -19.84
C THR A 362 -4.22 28.33 -21.32
N TYR A 363 -5.23 27.54 -21.67
CA TYR A 363 -5.63 27.25 -23.06
C TYR A 363 -6.66 28.25 -23.61
N GLY A 364 -7.13 29.21 -22.80
CA GLY A 364 -8.03 30.27 -23.18
C GLY A 364 -9.27 30.35 -22.29
N SER A 365 -9.22 31.29 -21.35
CA SER A 365 -10.39 31.90 -20.71
C SER A 365 -11.46 30.89 -20.20
N TYR A 366 -11.03 29.84 -19.50
CA TYR A 366 -11.87 28.71 -19.07
C TYR A 366 -13.15 29.17 -18.32
N ALA A 367 -13.02 30.17 -17.44
CA ALA A 367 -14.15 30.71 -16.69
C ALA A 367 -15.25 31.35 -17.57
N THR A 368 -14.90 31.80 -18.77
CA THR A 368 -15.85 32.41 -19.72
C THR A 368 -16.94 31.45 -20.16
N TYR A 369 -16.72 30.16 -20.06
CA TYR A 369 -17.67 29.11 -20.43
C TYR A 369 -18.76 28.84 -19.39
N PHE A 370 -18.74 29.50 -18.24
CA PHE A 370 -19.68 29.27 -17.15
C PHE A 370 -20.45 30.50 -16.69
N PRO A 371 -21.17 31.24 -17.63
CA PRO A 371 -21.94 32.41 -17.24
C PRO A 371 -23.28 31.99 -16.63
N LEU A 372 -23.65 32.65 -15.54
CA LEU A 372 -25.00 32.60 -14.98
C LEU A 372 -25.97 33.47 -15.80
N ALA A 373 -27.30 33.27 -15.62
CA ALA A 373 -28.33 34.02 -16.36
C ALA A 373 -28.28 35.55 -16.10
N ASN A 374 -27.68 35.99 -15.00
CA ASN A 374 -27.49 37.39 -14.67
C ASN A 374 -26.18 37.99 -15.23
N GLY A 375 -25.42 37.24 -16.04
CA GLY A 375 -24.17 37.70 -16.65
C GLY A 375 -22.95 37.58 -15.75
N THR A 376 -23.06 37.12 -14.49
CA THR A 376 -21.91 36.82 -13.65
C THR A 376 -21.39 35.40 -13.94
N PHE A 377 -20.19 35.06 -13.48
CA PHE A 377 -19.56 33.78 -13.71
C PHE A 377 -19.46 32.98 -12.43
N ILE A 378 -19.60 31.64 -12.48
CA ILE A 378 -19.32 30.79 -11.35
C ILE A 378 -17.81 30.56 -11.21
N ASP A 379 -17.36 30.25 -10.01
CA ASP A 379 -15.99 29.74 -9.75
C ASP A 379 -15.80 28.40 -10.48
N PRO A 380 -14.89 28.29 -11.46
CA PRO A 380 -14.67 27.07 -12.22
C PRO A 380 -13.76 26.06 -11.47
N THR A 381 -13.45 26.32 -10.21
CA THR A 381 -12.62 25.42 -9.40
C THR A 381 -13.28 24.05 -9.29
N GLU A 382 -12.51 23.01 -9.58
CA GLU A 382 -12.99 21.64 -9.68
C GLU A 382 -12.56 20.80 -8.46
N ASN A 383 -13.43 19.93 -8.00
CA ASN A 383 -13.11 18.86 -7.06
C ASN A 383 -13.29 17.49 -7.70
N SER A 384 -12.66 16.47 -7.10
CA SER A 384 -12.90 15.08 -7.42
C SER A 384 -13.49 14.35 -6.22
N ILE A 385 -14.60 13.63 -6.45
CA ILE A 385 -15.23 12.74 -5.46
C ILE A 385 -15.05 11.32 -5.98
N LEU A 386 -14.17 10.57 -5.33
CA LEU A 386 -13.83 9.22 -5.73
C LEU A 386 -14.30 8.24 -4.66
N GLY A 387 -14.77 7.06 -5.06
CA GLY A 387 -15.20 6.04 -4.11
C GLY A 387 -15.10 4.66 -4.69
N ASP A 388 -14.64 3.73 -3.83
CA ASP A 388 -14.56 2.33 -4.16
C ASP A 388 -15.22 1.49 -3.08
N LYS A 389 -15.88 0.44 -3.50
CA LYS A 389 -16.35 -0.60 -2.61
C LYS A 389 -15.87 -1.95 -3.12
N TYR A 390 -14.77 -2.42 -2.50
CA TYR A 390 -14.23 -3.75 -2.72
C TYR A 390 -14.95 -4.78 -1.87
N ALA A 391 -15.22 -5.95 -2.45
CA ALA A 391 -15.64 -7.14 -1.73
C ALA A 391 -14.91 -8.34 -2.32
N LYS A 392 -14.14 -9.06 -1.52
CA LYS A 392 -13.30 -10.18 -1.91
C LYS A 392 -13.63 -11.42 -1.09
N LEU A 393 -13.92 -12.52 -1.77
CA LEU A 393 -14.03 -13.85 -1.20
C LEU A 393 -12.84 -14.66 -1.67
N THR A 394 -12.12 -15.26 -0.73
CA THR A 394 -10.96 -16.11 -0.98
C THR A 394 -11.14 -17.46 -0.30
N ASN A 395 -10.81 -18.53 -0.98
CA ASN A 395 -10.79 -19.89 -0.42
C ASN A 395 -9.53 -20.60 -0.93
N GLU A 396 -8.80 -21.20 -0.02
CA GLU A 396 -7.65 -22.03 -0.31
C GLU A 396 -7.72 -23.32 0.50
N LEU A 397 -7.52 -24.46 -0.14
CA LEU A 397 -7.36 -25.75 0.52
C LEU A 397 -5.99 -26.30 0.10
N ARG A 398 -5.13 -26.62 1.05
CA ARG A 398 -3.81 -27.17 0.81
C ARG A 398 -3.48 -28.37 1.69
N PHE A 399 -2.63 -29.22 1.14
CA PHE A 399 -2.10 -30.40 1.76
C PHE A 399 -0.58 -30.29 1.76
N SER A 400 0.05 -30.54 2.90
CA SER A 400 1.50 -30.49 3.05
C SER A 400 2.01 -31.81 3.61
N SER A 401 3.00 -32.43 2.97
CA SER A 401 3.64 -33.64 3.47
C SER A 401 4.47 -33.37 4.74
N PRO A 402 4.82 -34.40 5.54
CA PRO A 402 5.69 -34.23 6.70
C PRO A 402 7.02 -33.55 6.34
N ALA A 403 7.47 -32.64 7.20
CA ALA A 403 8.71 -31.89 7.01
C ALA A 403 9.98 -32.74 7.07
N GLY A 404 9.97 -33.85 7.84
CA GLY A 404 11.12 -34.75 8.02
C GLY A 404 11.35 -35.74 6.87
N ASN A 405 10.50 -35.74 5.84
CA ASN A 405 10.65 -36.65 4.71
C ASN A 405 11.73 -36.12 3.73
N ARG A 406 12.39 -37.06 3.03
CA ARG A 406 13.30 -36.74 1.94
C ARG A 406 12.63 -35.94 0.80
N TRP A 407 11.32 -36.08 0.64
CA TRP A 407 10.51 -35.28 -0.26
C TRP A 407 9.46 -34.49 0.55
N ARG A 408 9.36 -33.22 0.31
CA ARG A 408 8.42 -32.29 0.95
C ARG A 408 7.61 -31.60 -0.12
N VAL A 409 6.28 -31.75 -0.05
CA VAL A 409 5.37 -31.18 -1.04
C VAL A 409 4.24 -30.43 -0.34
N THR A 410 3.92 -29.24 -0.84
CA THR A 410 2.69 -28.53 -0.56
C THR A 410 1.89 -28.38 -1.86
N ALA A 411 0.66 -28.87 -1.89
CA ALA A 411 -0.23 -28.80 -3.05
C ALA A 411 -1.59 -28.25 -2.63
N GLY A 412 -2.27 -27.53 -3.50
CA GLY A 412 -3.55 -26.93 -3.13
C GLY A 412 -4.40 -26.45 -4.29
N LEU A 413 -5.63 -26.08 -3.92
CA LEU A 413 -6.62 -25.45 -4.78
C LEU A 413 -6.92 -24.04 -4.25
N PHE A 414 -7.07 -23.10 -5.14
CA PHE A 414 -7.33 -21.70 -4.83
C PHE A 414 -8.49 -21.15 -5.65
N MET A 415 -9.35 -20.38 -5.01
CA MET A 415 -10.41 -19.62 -5.63
C MET A 415 -10.51 -18.24 -5.01
N GLN A 416 -10.56 -17.22 -5.86
CA GLN A 416 -10.82 -15.84 -5.44
C GLN A 416 -11.86 -15.19 -6.35
N ARG A 417 -12.77 -14.43 -5.75
CA ARG A 417 -13.65 -13.51 -6.46
C ARG A 417 -13.62 -12.16 -5.79
N GLN A 418 -13.16 -11.15 -6.53
CA GLN A 418 -13.16 -9.76 -6.10
C GLN A 418 -14.16 -8.97 -6.94
N THR A 419 -14.94 -8.12 -6.30
CA THR A 419 -15.75 -7.10 -6.97
C THR A 419 -15.32 -5.74 -6.50
N ASP A 420 -15.30 -4.78 -7.43
CA ASP A 420 -15.08 -3.38 -7.11
C ASP A 420 -16.19 -2.54 -7.76
N LYS A 421 -16.90 -1.76 -6.92
CA LYS A 421 -17.92 -0.81 -7.37
C LYS A 421 -17.30 0.57 -7.33
N ILE A 422 -16.89 1.03 -8.49
CA ILE A 422 -16.14 2.27 -8.70
C ILE A 422 -17.11 3.42 -8.94
N ARG A 423 -16.92 4.48 -8.19
CA ARG A 423 -17.60 5.75 -8.34
C ARG A 423 -16.55 6.85 -8.53
N ALA A 424 -16.73 7.69 -9.56
CA ALA A 424 -16.00 8.95 -9.67
C ALA A 424 -16.95 10.04 -10.16
N ASP A 425 -16.89 11.20 -9.54
CA ASP A 425 -17.56 12.43 -9.96
C ASP A 425 -16.50 13.54 -9.95
N TYR A 426 -16.38 14.26 -11.05
CA TYR A 426 -15.63 15.51 -11.13
C TYR A 426 -16.63 16.64 -11.22
N GLU A 427 -16.53 17.59 -10.30
CA GLU A 427 -17.58 18.59 -10.08
C GLU A 427 -17.03 20.01 -10.14
N ILE A 428 -17.76 20.88 -10.80
CA ILE A 428 -17.63 22.34 -10.71
C ILE A 428 -18.87 22.83 -9.98
N GLN A 429 -18.70 23.37 -8.79
CA GLN A 429 -19.82 23.79 -7.94
C GLN A 429 -20.72 24.80 -8.64
N ARG A 430 -22.04 24.59 -8.59
CA ARG A 430 -23.06 25.41 -9.23
C ARG A 430 -23.11 25.41 -10.75
N ILE A 431 -22.38 24.49 -11.42
CA ILE A 431 -22.45 24.40 -12.88
C ILE A 431 -23.87 24.05 -13.37
N SER A 432 -24.69 23.41 -12.58
CA SER A 432 -26.09 23.12 -12.85
C SER A 432 -26.97 24.39 -12.96
N ALA A 433 -26.52 25.52 -12.43
CA ALA A 433 -27.17 26.82 -12.55
C ALA A 433 -26.74 27.60 -13.81
N VAL A 434 -25.77 27.12 -14.57
CA VAL A 434 -25.31 27.75 -15.82
C VAL A 434 -26.25 27.36 -16.94
N PRO A 435 -26.93 28.33 -17.59
CA PRO A 435 -27.79 28.03 -18.75
C PRO A 435 -26.91 27.66 -19.95
N ASN A 436 -27.13 26.49 -20.53
CA ASN A 436 -26.45 26.03 -21.75
C ASN A 436 -24.88 26.05 -21.65
N PRO A 437 -24.27 25.33 -20.70
CA PRO A 437 -22.82 25.26 -20.58
C PRO A 437 -22.19 24.71 -21.87
N ILE A 438 -21.18 25.42 -22.41
CA ILE A 438 -20.64 25.15 -23.76
C ILE A 438 -19.78 23.87 -23.78
N PHE A 439 -18.95 23.64 -22.73
CA PHE A 439 -18.02 22.52 -22.73
C PHE A 439 -18.51 21.32 -21.93
N PHE A 440 -19.15 21.54 -20.79
CA PHE A 440 -19.53 20.51 -19.85
C PHE A 440 -20.99 20.70 -19.42
N SER A 441 -21.89 19.94 -20.02
CA SER A 441 -23.23 19.83 -19.46
C SER A 441 -23.19 18.94 -18.22
N PRO A 442 -23.66 19.40 -17.05
CA PRO A 442 -23.69 18.58 -15.86
C PRO A 442 -24.61 17.38 -15.99
N PHE A 443 -24.36 16.34 -15.23
CA PHE A 443 -25.30 15.23 -15.11
C PHE A 443 -26.57 15.68 -14.38
N PRO A 444 -27.75 15.17 -14.75
CA PRO A 444 -29.00 15.54 -14.13
C PRO A 444 -28.96 15.40 -12.60
N GLY A 445 -29.41 16.44 -11.90
CA GLY A 445 -29.52 16.46 -10.43
C GLY A 445 -28.22 16.77 -9.68
N GLY A 446 -27.19 17.31 -10.34
CA GLY A 446 -25.93 17.67 -9.67
C GLY A 446 -24.97 18.48 -10.53
N ASP A 447 -23.82 18.76 -9.96
CA ASP A 447 -22.75 19.59 -10.54
C ASP A 447 -21.61 18.76 -11.17
N SER A 448 -21.80 17.45 -11.33
CA SER A 448 -20.82 16.53 -11.90
C SER A 448 -20.74 16.72 -13.43
N ILE A 449 -19.54 16.97 -13.95
CA ILE A 449 -19.25 17.15 -15.38
C ILE A 449 -18.66 15.89 -16.02
N PHE A 450 -18.03 15.03 -15.21
CA PHE A 450 -17.54 13.72 -15.62
C PHE A 450 -17.91 12.69 -14.57
N ARG A 451 -18.44 11.56 -15.00
CA ARG A 451 -18.95 10.53 -14.09
C ARG A 451 -18.46 9.14 -14.47
N THR A 452 -18.06 8.38 -13.46
CA THR A 452 -17.79 6.95 -13.58
C THR A 452 -18.70 6.17 -12.64
N ARG A 453 -19.38 5.16 -13.17
CA ARG A 453 -20.21 4.20 -12.42
C ARG A 453 -19.93 2.82 -13.01
N ILE A 454 -18.88 2.19 -12.52
CA ILE A 454 -18.41 0.91 -13.06
C ILE A 454 -18.46 -0.15 -11.96
N LYS A 455 -18.81 -1.36 -12.34
CA LYS A 455 -18.57 -2.57 -11.56
C LYS A 455 -17.52 -3.39 -12.29
N ARG A 456 -16.38 -3.60 -11.63
CA ARG A 456 -15.37 -4.55 -12.03
C ARG A 456 -15.53 -5.84 -11.22
N THR A 457 -15.31 -6.99 -11.87
CA THR A 457 -15.26 -8.28 -11.18
C THR A 457 -14.07 -9.06 -11.70
N ASP A 458 -13.18 -9.47 -10.80
CA ASP A 458 -12.02 -10.31 -11.06
C ASP A 458 -12.25 -11.68 -10.40
N ARG A 459 -12.09 -12.77 -11.17
CA ARG A 459 -12.20 -14.14 -10.69
C ARG A 459 -10.93 -14.88 -11.03
N ASP A 460 -10.35 -15.55 -10.04
CA ASP A 460 -9.15 -16.35 -10.18
C ASP A 460 -9.39 -17.74 -9.62
N TYR A 461 -8.95 -18.72 -10.38
CA TYR A 461 -8.97 -20.14 -10.00
C TYR A 461 -7.59 -20.72 -10.26
N ALA A 462 -7.09 -21.53 -9.35
CA ALA A 462 -5.81 -22.18 -9.56
C ALA A 462 -5.69 -23.53 -8.86
N ALA A 463 -4.85 -24.39 -9.44
CA ALA A 463 -4.29 -25.55 -8.78
C ALA A 463 -2.77 -25.39 -8.75
N PHE A 464 -2.14 -25.69 -7.63
CA PHE A 464 -0.71 -25.51 -7.45
C PHE A 464 -0.08 -26.65 -6.67
N ALA A 465 1.20 -26.87 -6.94
CA ALA A 465 2.06 -27.72 -6.12
C ALA A 465 3.48 -27.14 -6.13
N GLN A 466 4.14 -27.17 -4.98
CA GLN A 466 5.56 -26.87 -4.81
C GLN A 466 6.17 -27.90 -3.89
N GLY A 467 7.36 -28.36 -4.23
CA GLY A 467 8.06 -29.37 -3.43
C GLY A 467 9.55 -29.24 -3.47
N GLU A 468 10.16 -29.93 -2.54
CA GLU A 468 11.59 -30.09 -2.35
C GLU A 468 11.92 -31.57 -2.31
N PHE A 469 13.09 -31.93 -2.85
CA PHE A 469 13.61 -33.28 -2.85
C PHE A 469 15.10 -33.26 -2.49
N ASP A 470 15.46 -33.96 -1.40
CA ASP A 470 16.84 -34.07 -0.98
C ASP A 470 17.57 -35.07 -1.88
N LEU A 471 18.39 -34.55 -2.80
CA LEU A 471 19.23 -35.35 -3.68
C LEU A 471 20.33 -36.03 -2.87
N THR A 472 20.92 -35.30 -1.92
CA THR A 472 21.86 -35.75 -0.91
C THR A 472 21.53 -35.09 0.43
N ASP A 473 22.25 -35.41 1.50
CA ASP A 473 22.09 -34.77 2.83
C ASP A 473 22.36 -33.24 2.80
N ARG A 474 22.99 -32.73 1.74
CA ARG A 474 23.33 -31.29 1.59
C ARG A 474 22.79 -30.64 0.33
N LEU A 475 22.23 -31.39 -0.58
CA LEU A 475 21.75 -30.86 -1.85
C LEU A 475 20.26 -31.15 -2.00
N THR A 476 19.45 -30.10 -2.05
CA THR A 476 18.00 -30.18 -2.22
C THR A 476 17.58 -29.54 -3.55
N ALA A 477 16.77 -30.25 -4.32
CA ALA A 477 16.11 -29.72 -5.52
C ALA A 477 14.74 -29.16 -5.18
N ILE A 478 14.37 -28.05 -5.81
CA ILE A 478 13.13 -27.33 -5.61
C ILE A 478 12.36 -27.26 -6.92
N ALA A 479 11.06 -27.59 -6.91
CA ALA A 479 10.19 -27.43 -8.07
C ALA A 479 8.81 -26.97 -7.66
N GLY A 480 8.21 -26.08 -8.44
CA GLY A 480 6.86 -25.58 -8.23
C GLY A 480 6.15 -25.32 -9.54
N LEU A 481 4.84 -25.59 -9.57
CA LEU A 481 3.98 -25.36 -10.71
C LEU A 481 2.62 -24.86 -10.23
N ARG A 482 2.06 -23.86 -10.94
CA ARG A 482 0.68 -23.41 -10.75
C ARG A 482 0.01 -23.28 -12.12
N TYR A 483 -1.10 -23.95 -12.29
CA TYR A 483 -2.07 -23.65 -13.31
C TYR A 483 -3.05 -22.60 -12.80
N TYR A 484 -3.28 -21.56 -13.58
CA TYR A 484 -4.22 -20.49 -13.22
C TYR A 484 -5.21 -20.24 -14.36
N LYS A 485 -6.39 -19.76 -14.00
CA LYS A 485 -7.41 -19.25 -14.91
C LYS A 485 -8.02 -17.99 -14.32
N TYR A 486 -8.07 -16.90 -15.11
CA TYR A 486 -8.75 -15.68 -14.69
C TYR A 486 -9.87 -15.28 -15.64
N ASP A 487 -10.85 -14.53 -15.10
CA ASP A 487 -12.01 -14.02 -15.83
C ASP A 487 -12.40 -12.67 -15.23
N ASN A 488 -12.07 -11.60 -15.92
CA ASN A 488 -12.23 -10.22 -15.49
C ASN A 488 -13.28 -9.51 -16.33
N THR A 489 -14.24 -8.87 -15.69
CA THR A 489 -15.31 -8.12 -16.35
C THR A 489 -15.36 -6.67 -15.86
N VAL A 490 -15.72 -5.76 -16.77
CA VAL A 490 -15.99 -4.35 -16.50
C VAL A 490 -17.33 -3.99 -17.11
N TYR A 491 -18.27 -3.49 -16.31
CA TYR A 491 -19.61 -3.13 -16.74
C TYR A 491 -20.03 -1.78 -16.16
N GLY A 492 -20.52 -0.87 -16.99
CA GLY A 492 -21.06 0.40 -16.56
C GLY A 492 -20.84 1.57 -17.50
N PHE A 493 -20.65 2.76 -16.93
CA PHE A 493 -20.47 4.01 -17.63
C PHE A 493 -19.23 4.77 -17.14
N SER A 494 -18.50 5.39 -18.06
CA SER A 494 -17.46 6.37 -17.75
C SER A 494 -17.40 7.45 -18.85
N GLY A 495 -17.56 8.72 -18.45
CA GLY A 495 -17.51 9.83 -19.39
C GLY A 495 -18.36 11.03 -19.01
N THR A 496 -18.65 11.87 -20.01
CA THR A 496 -19.46 13.08 -19.92
C THR A 496 -20.88 12.83 -20.45
N THR A 497 -21.77 13.79 -20.30
CA THR A 497 -23.15 13.74 -20.83
C THR A 497 -23.25 13.91 -22.36
N GLY A 498 -22.14 14.12 -23.06
CA GLY A 498 -22.10 14.34 -24.49
C GLY A 498 -20.93 13.66 -25.21
N GLY A 499 -20.75 14.03 -26.47
CA GLY A 499 -19.60 13.66 -27.28
C GLY A 499 -19.39 12.15 -27.48
N SER A 500 -18.16 11.71 -27.39
CA SER A 500 -17.75 10.30 -27.57
C SER A 500 -18.34 9.37 -26.54
N SER A 501 -18.60 9.86 -25.31
CA SER A 501 -19.15 9.05 -24.22
C SER A 501 -20.55 8.53 -24.54
N ILE A 502 -21.40 9.39 -25.10
CA ILE A 502 -22.77 9.04 -25.49
C ILE A 502 -22.80 8.27 -26.81
N ARG A 503 -21.97 8.64 -27.80
CA ARG A 503 -21.83 7.85 -29.04
C ARG A 503 -21.40 6.40 -28.81
N ALA A 504 -20.73 6.12 -27.70
CA ALA A 504 -20.29 4.78 -27.33
C ALA A 504 -21.34 4.01 -26.50
N CYS A 505 -22.56 4.54 -26.33
CA CYS A 505 -23.63 3.83 -25.62
C CYS A 505 -23.98 2.52 -26.31
N ILE A 506 -24.10 1.44 -25.54
CA ILE A 506 -24.46 0.11 -26.00
C ILE A 506 -25.99 -0.02 -25.90
N THR A 507 -26.66 -0.29 -27.01
CA THR A 507 -28.11 -0.44 -27.06
C THR A 507 -28.58 -1.72 -26.38
N GLY A 508 -29.76 -1.68 -25.74
CA GLY A 508 -30.37 -2.87 -25.10
C GLY A 508 -29.86 -3.18 -23.71
N LEU A 509 -28.89 -2.42 -23.18
CA LEU A 509 -28.42 -2.58 -21.80
C LEU A 509 -29.09 -1.56 -20.87
N THR A 510 -29.40 -2.00 -19.64
CA THR A 510 -30.02 -1.15 -18.62
C THR A 510 -28.95 -0.40 -17.86
N PRO A 511 -28.91 0.95 -17.93
CA PRO A 511 -27.97 1.76 -17.17
C PRO A 511 -28.41 1.87 -15.69
N ARG A 512 -27.50 2.34 -14.85
CA ARG A 512 -27.86 2.83 -13.51
C ARG A 512 -28.66 4.14 -13.65
N PRO A 513 -29.54 4.46 -12.69
CA PRO A 513 -30.40 5.63 -12.77
C PRO A 513 -29.67 6.98 -12.91
N ASP A 514 -28.42 7.03 -12.43
CA ASP A 514 -27.60 8.25 -12.37
C ASP A 514 -26.65 8.43 -13.57
N VAL A 515 -26.73 7.59 -14.59
CA VAL A 515 -25.94 7.67 -15.83
C VAL A 515 -26.82 7.43 -17.06
N PRO A 516 -26.46 8.03 -18.23
CA PRO A 516 -27.33 8.02 -19.42
C PRO A 516 -27.44 6.65 -20.10
N CYS A 517 -26.40 5.83 -20.00
CA CYS A 517 -26.33 4.53 -20.66
C CYS A 517 -25.24 3.64 -20.06
N VAL A 518 -25.08 2.45 -20.59
CA VAL A 518 -23.89 1.61 -20.45
C VAL A 518 -22.99 1.85 -21.66
N ASN A 519 -21.72 2.23 -21.43
CA ASN A 519 -20.73 2.38 -22.51
C ASN A 519 -19.46 1.55 -22.30
N ALA A 520 -19.44 0.73 -21.26
CA ALA A 520 -18.41 -0.27 -20.99
C ALA A 520 -19.09 -1.59 -20.60
N ASP A 521 -18.99 -2.59 -21.46
CA ASP A 521 -19.34 -3.99 -21.19
C ASP A 521 -18.23 -4.84 -21.81
N LYS A 522 -17.23 -5.18 -21.00
CA LYS A 522 -15.99 -5.79 -21.46
C LYS A 522 -15.60 -6.99 -20.61
N ARG A 523 -14.98 -7.96 -21.23
CA ARG A 523 -14.46 -9.16 -20.56
C ARG A 523 -13.07 -9.51 -21.07
N ALA A 524 -12.16 -9.82 -20.15
CA ALA A 524 -10.84 -10.37 -20.42
C ALA A 524 -10.70 -11.69 -19.65
N LYS A 525 -10.34 -12.76 -20.32
CA LYS A 525 -10.13 -14.08 -19.73
C LYS A 525 -8.93 -14.76 -20.38
N ASP A 526 -8.17 -15.49 -19.59
CA ASP A 526 -7.07 -16.31 -20.07
C ASP A 526 -6.69 -17.34 -19.02
N ASP A 527 -5.85 -18.29 -19.37
CA ASP A 527 -5.27 -19.30 -18.48
C ASP A 527 -3.81 -19.56 -18.82
N GLY A 528 -3.08 -20.18 -17.92
CA GLY A 528 -1.67 -20.45 -18.14
C GLY A 528 -0.99 -21.14 -16.96
N PHE A 529 0.32 -21.26 -17.11
CA PHE A 529 1.19 -21.86 -16.11
C PHE A 529 2.27 -20.89 -15.67
N ILE A 530 2.54 -20.90 -14.37
CA ILE A 530 3.75 -20.32 -13.79
C ILE A 530 4.51 -21.40 -13.03
N TRP A 531 5.81 -21.23 -12.89
CA TRP A 531 6.68 -22.27 -12.37
C TRP A 531 7.83 -21.68 -11.57
N LYS A 532 8.41 -22.52 -10.71
CA LYS A 532 9.63 -22.26 -9.95
C LYS A 532 10.50 -23.51 -10.01
N GLY A 533 11.81 -23.33 -10.13
CA GLY A 533 12.79 -24.39 -10.03
C GLY A 533 14.04 -23.88 -9.35
N GLY A 534 14.79 -24.75 -8.67
CA GLY A 534 16.01 -24.33 -8.01
C GLY A 534 16.76 -25.44 -7.32
N LEU A 535 17.93 -25.08 -6.81
CA LEU A 535 18.80 -25.94 -6.00
C LEU A 535 19.18 -25.18 -4.73
N LYS A 536 19.19 -25.86 -3.62
CA LYS A 536 19.72 -25.43 -2.33
C LYS A 536 20.88 -26.33 -1.98
N PHE A 537 22.02 -25.76 -1.57
CA PHE A 537 23.18 -26.49 -1.15
C PHE A 537 23.67 -26.00 0.22
N ASP A 538 23.61 -26.85 1.22
CA ASP A 538 24.12 -26.60 2.57
C ASP A 538 25.64 -26.88 2.57
N VAL A 539 26.43 -25.80 2.42
CA VAL A 539 27.90 -25.85 2.40
C VAL A 539 28.42 -26.37 3.74
N THR A 540 27.82 -25.84 4.82
CA THR A 540 27.96 -26.30 6.19
C THR A 540 26.58 -26.21 6.86
N ASP A 541 26.45 -26.64 8.11
CA ASP A 541 25.22 -26.52 8.89
C ASP A 541 24.83 -25.04 9.13
N ASP A 542 25.78 -24.10 8.98
CA ASP A 542 25.61 -22.68 9.20
C ASP A 542 25.65 -21.84 7.90
N VAL A 543 25.94 -22.45 6.74
CA VAL A 543 26.08 -21.72 5.48
C VAL A 543 25.34 -22.45 4.36
N MET A 544 24.31 -21.80 3.84
CA MET A 544 23.53 -22.24 2.70
C MET A 544 23.74 -21.31 1.50
N VAL A 545 23.87 -21.91 0.32
CA VAL A 545 23.79 -21.20 -0.98
C VAL A 545 22.64 -21.78 -1.79
N TYR A 546 21.99 -20.95 -2.57
CA TYR A 546 20.88 -21.39 -3.41
C TYR A 546 20.88 -20.68 -4.77
N GLY A 547 20.35 -21.37 -5.78
CA GLY A 547 20.03 -20.77 -7.06
C GLY A 547 18.60 -21.11 -7.45
N THR A 548 17.81 -20.11 -7.82
CA THR A 548 16.42 -20.30 -8.23
C THR A 548 16.10 -19.58 -9.54
N VAL A 549 15.17 -20.18 -10.28
CA VAL A 549 14.51 -19.56 -11.41
C VAL A 549 13.00 -19.63 -11.18
N SER A 550 12.29 -18.53 -11.42
CA SER A 550 10.85 -18.48 -11.18
C SER A 550 10.14 -17.54 -12.14
N ARG A 551 8.88 -17.82 -12.41
CA ARG A 551 7.99 -16.98 -13.20
C ARG A 551 6.81 -16.51 -12.36
N GLY A 552 6.61 -15.20 -12.31
CA GLY A 552 5.39 -14.55 -11.84
C GLY A 552 4.52 -14.06 -12.98
N PHE A 553 3.26 -13.75 -12.69
CA PHE A 553 2.34 -13.16 -13.66
C PHE A 553 1.38 -12.17 -12.99
N ARG A 554 0.86 -11.28 -13.80
CA ARG A 554 -0.27 -10.43 -13.46
C ARG A 554 -1.31 -10.57 -14.57
N PRO A 555 -2.60 -10.80 -14.24
CA PRO A 555 -3.66 -10.95 -15.22
C PRO A 555 -3.78 -9.74 -16.15
N GLY A 556 -4.17 -9.98 -17.37
CA GLY A 556 -4.68 -8.94 -18.25
C GLY A 556 -6.02 -8.39 -17.77
N GLY A 557 -6.48 -7.32 -18.36
CA GLY A 557 -7.71 -6.67 -17.93
C GLY A 557 -8.29 -5.72 -18.96
N ASN A 558 -9.30 -4.96 -18.54
CA ASN A 558 -10.06 -4.09 -19.41
C ASN A 558 -9.89 -2.62 -19.04
N ASN A 559 -9.72 -1.77 -20.05
CA ASN A 559 -9.80 -0.33 -19.89
C ASN A 559 -11.26 0.15 -19.75
N ARG A 560 -11.50 1.16 -18.89
CA ARG A 560 -12.84 1.74 -18.68
C ARG A 560 -13.33 2.54 -19.89
N ARG A 561 -12.39 3.10 -20.67
CA ARG A 561 -12.72 3.97 -21.79
C ARG A 561 -13.26 3.15 -22.96
N PRO A 562 -14.40 3.58 -23.56
CA PRO A 562 -14.87 2.96 -24.81
C PRO A 562 -13.81 3.04 -25.91
N GLY A 563 -13.73 2.01 -26.74
CA GLY A 563 -12.82 1.95 -27.89
C GLY A 563 -11.34 1.71 -27.56
N VAL A 564 -10.97 1.58 -26.27
CA VAL A 564 -9.60 1.16 -25.86
C VAL A 564 -9.60 -0.34 -25.63
N ASP A 565 -8.66 -1.05 -26.26
CA ASP A 565 -8.54 -2.49 -26.18
C ASP A 565 -8.20 -2.98 -24.77
N PRO A 566 -8.53 -4.23 -24.43
CA PRO A 566 -8.02 -4.90 -23.25
C PRO A 566 -6.49 -4.98 -23.30
N PHE A 567 -5.85 -4.85 -22.13
CA PHE A 567 -4.42 -5.11 -21.98
C PHE A 567 -4.16 -6.58 -21.66
N LYS A 568 -3.05 -7.09 -22.18
CA LYS A 568 -2.61 -8.49 -21.99
C LYS A 568 -1.98 -8.71 -20.62
N ALA A 569 -1.95 -9.95 -20.16
CA ALA A 569 -1.16 -10.37 -19.01
C ALA A 569 0.33 -10.03 -19.21
N ASP A 570 1.00 -9.66 -18.12
CA ASP A 570 2.44 -9.52 -18.08
C ASP A 570 3.08 -10.61 -17.21
N THR A 571 4.35 -10.91 -17.50
CA THR A 571 5.11 -11.96 -16.81
C THR A 571 6.49 -11.48 -16.43
N LEU A 572 7.00 -11.96 -15.30
CA LEU A 572 8.33 -11.68 -14.79
C LEU A 572 9.09 -13.00 -14.59
N ASP A 573 10.16 -13.18 -15.36
CA ASP A 573 11.11 -14.30 -15.18
C ASP A 573 12.27 -13.82 -14.32
N ASN A 574 12.48 -14.43 -13.15
CA ASN A 574 13.53 -14.12 -12.19
C ASN A 574 14.59 -15.22 -12.17
N PHE A 575 15.85 -14.84 -12.18
CA PHE A 575 17.03 -15.68 -11.97
C PHE A 575 17.75 -15.14 -10.72
N GLU A 576 17.88 -15.94 -9.69
CA GLU A 576 18.41 -15.52 -8.40
C GLU A 576 19.47 -16.50 -7.89
N LEU A 577 20.57 -15.93 -7.38
CA LEU A 577 21.61 -16.64 -6.65
C LEU A 577 21.76 -15.98 -5.28
N GLY A 578 21.64 -16.75 -4.21
CA GLY A 578 21.73 -16.20 -2.89
C GLY A 578 22.48 -17.07 -1.90
N THR A 579 22.77 -16.49 -0.75
CA THR A 579 23.43 -17.17 0.37
C THR A 579 22.81 -16.72 1.68
N LYS A 580 22.74 -17.62 2.64
CA LYS A 580 22.40 -17.38 4.03
C LYS A 580 23.47 -18.01 4.91
N ALA A 581 23.98 -17.23 5.84
CA ALA A 581 25.10 -17.67 6.68
C ALA A 581 24.91 -17.21 8.13
N ARG A 582 25.31 -18.08 9.05
CA ARG A 582 25.37 -17.83 10.49
C ARG A 582 26.80 -18.06 10.97
N PHE A 583 27.43 -17.03 11.46
CA PHE A 583 28.78 -17.09 12.04
C PHE A 583 28.72 -16.75 13.53
N GLY A 584 28.29 -17.70 14.34
CA GLY A 584 28.10 -17.53 15.78
C GLY A 584 27.03 -16.46 16.08
N ARG A 585 27.45 -15.22 16.35
CA ARG A 585 26.57 -14.09 16.72
C ARG A 585 26.22 -13.18 15.53
N VAL A 586 26.62 -13.52 14.34
CA VAL A 586 26.40 -12.74 13.12
C VAL A 586 25.62 -13.58 12.13
N THR A 587 24.50 -13.05 11.65
CA THR A 587 23.77 -13.59 10.49
C THR A 587 23.95 -12.67 9.30
N LEU A 588 24.16 -13.26 8.14
CA LEU A 588 24.34 -12.58 6.86
C LEU A 588 23.45 -13.25 5.80
N ASN A 589 22.61 -12.47 5.15
CA ASN A 589 21.80 -12.91 4.02
C ASN A 589 22.13 -12.03 2.81
N GLY A 590 22.21 -12.64 1.62
CA GLY A 590 22.47 -11.89 0.39
C GLY A 590 21.92 -12.60 -0.83
N ALA A 591 21.48 -11.82 -1.80
CA ALA A 591 21.03 -12.31 -3.09
C ALA A 591 21.43 -11.37 -4.22
N ALA A 592 21.80 -11.96 -5.36
CA ALA A 592 21.95 -11.29 -6.63
C ALA A 592 20.84 -11.80 -7.57
N PHE A 593 20.21 -10.89 -8.30
CA PHE A 593 19.07 -11.24 -9.14
C PHE A 593 19.15 -10.58 -10.51
N TYR A 594 18.54 -11.26 -11.49
CA TYR A 594 18.30 -10.76 -12.84
C TYR A 594 16.88 -11.12 -13.26
N GLU A 595 16.08 -10.11 -13.60
CA GLU A 595 14.66 -10.26 -13.92
C GLU A 595 14.38 -9.76 -15.35
N LYS A 596 13.54 -10.52 -16.08
CA LYS A 596 13.00 -10.15 -17.40
C LYS A 596 11.50 -9.95 -17.28
N TRP A 597 11.07 -8.70 -17.41
CA TRP A 597 9.66 -8.36 -17.38
C TRP A 597 9.14 -8.18 -18.80
N LYS A 598 8.15 -8.98 -19.18
CA LYS A 598 7.55 -9.01 -20.52
C LYS A 598 6.13 -8.45 -20.52
N ASN A 599 5.77 -7.74 -21.59
CA ASN A 599 4.47 -7.13 -21.79
C ASN A 599 4.06 -6.21 -20.62
N LEU A 600 4.99 -5.47 -20.04
CA LEU A 600 4.84 -4.53 -18.95
C LEU A 600 3.52 -3.75 -19.04
N GLN A 601 2.60 -3.94 -18.08
CA GLN A 601 1.37 -3.16 -18.00
C GLN A 601 1.67 -1.82 -17.33
N PHE A 602 1.36 -0.73 -18.00
CA PHE A 602 1.62 0.62 -17.53
C PHE A 602 0.41 1.53 -17.71
N GLY A 603 0.00 2.23 -16.63
CA GLY A 603 -1.06 3.22 -16.66
C GLY A 603 -0.52 4.59 -17.09
N LEU A 604 -1.09 5.18 -18.11
CA LEU A 604 -0.73 6.51 -18.58
C LEU A 604 -1.93 7.24 -19.19
N VAL A 605 -1.82 8.56 -19.28
CA VAL A 605 -2.73 9.40 -20.06
C VAL A 605 -2.06 9.69 -21.40
N PRO A 606 -2.61 9.23 -22.53
CA PRO A 606 -2.05 9.52 -23.84
C PRO A 606 -2.09 11.01 -24.15
N ALA A 607 -1.08 11.52 -24.87
CA ALA A 607 -1.04 12.89 -25.36
C ALA A 607 -2.31 13.24 -26.16
N GLY A 608 -2.86 14.43 -25.96
CA GLY A 608 -4.08 14.89 -26.62
C GLY A 608 -5.38 14.19 -26.18
N GLN A 609 -5.34 13.40 -25.09
CA GLN A 609 -6.52 12.80 -24.49
C GLN A 609 -6.83 13.42 -23.12
N ASN A 610 -8.03 13.93 -22.96
CA ASN A 610 -8.50 14.70 -21.80
C ASN A 610 -8.42 13.91 -20.48
N GLY A 611 -7.23 13.79 -19.90
CA GLY A 611 -7.01 13.38 -18.51
C GLY A 611 -7.42 11.97 -18.10
N VAL A 612 -7.83 11.08 -19.01
CA VAL A 612 -8.28 9.71 -18.67
C VAL A 612 -7.15 8.72 -18.80
N THR A 613 -6.70 8.20 -17.67
CA THR A 613 -5.69 7.12 -17.61
C THR A 613 -6.22 5.83 -18.26
N ASN A 614 -5.42 5.24 -19.12
CA ASN A 614 -5.60 3.91 -19.69
C ASN A 614 -4.37 3.04 -19.41
N THR A 615 -4.57 1.73 -19.35
CA THR A 615 -3.50 0.76 -19.21
C THR A 615 -3.10 0.21 -20.56
N TYR A 616 -1.80 0.19 -20.82
CA TYR A 616 -1.19 -0.34 -22.04
C TYR A 616 -0.08 -1.33 -21.70
N ASN A 617 0.24 -2.21 -22.65
CA ASN A 617 1.45 -3.02 -22.56
C ASN A 617 2.62 -2.23 -23.17
N ALA A 618 3.47 -1.67 -22.31
CA ALA A 618 4.51 -0.69 -22.64
C ALA A 618 5.86 -1.34 -23.09
N GLY A 619 5.82 -2.58 -23.55
CA GLY A 619 7.02 -3.31 -23.99
C GLY A 619 7.63 -4.19 -22.91
N ASP A 620 8.94 -4.37 -22.96
CA ASP A 620 9.70 -5.25 -22.06
C ASP A 620 10.73 -4.45 -21.24
N ALA A 621 11.06 -4.95 -20.05
CA ALA A 621 12.09 -4.38 -19.21
C ALA A 621 13.04 -5.45 -18.65
N ARG A 622 14.25 -5.03 -18.27
CA ARG A 622 15.18 -5.82 -17.48
C ARG A 622 15.39 -5.15 -16.13
N ILE A 623 15.55 -5.95 -15.11
CA ILE A 623 15.90 -5.51 -13.77
C ILE A 623 17.05 -6.39 -13.28
N TYR A 624 18.07 -5.82 -12.68
CA TYR A 624 19.10 -6.59 -11.99
C TYR A 624 19.58 -5.83 -10.75
N GLY A 625 20.12 -6.57 -9.82
CA GLY A 625 20.59 -5.97 -8.59
C GLY A 625 21.16 -6.97 -7.60
N VAL A 626 21.52 -6.40 -6.45
CA VAL A 626 21.96 -7.14 -5.29
C VAL A 626 21.25 -6.61 -4.05
N GLU A 627 20.90 -7.49 -3.13
CA GLU A 627 20.30 -7.12 -1.86
C GLU A 627 20.86 -7.99 -0.74
N GLY A 628 20.81 -7.49 0.48
CA GLY A 628 21.26 -8.27 1.63
C GLY A 628 21.00 -7.56 2.94
N ASP A 629 21.13 -8.34 4.01
CA ASP A 629 21.06 -7.88 5.38
C ASP A 629 22.11 -8.56 6.25
N ILE A 630 22.52 -7.87 7.29
CA ILE A 630 23.41 -8.35 8.34
C ILE A 630 22.81 -8.01 9.70
N ASN A 631 22.82 -8.96 10.62
CA ASN A 631 22.47 -8.77 12.02
C ASN A 631 23.59 -9.34 12.88
N ALA A 632 23.99 -8.60 13.92
CA ALA A 632 25.07 -9.00 14.82
C ALA A 632 24.73 -8.62 16.26
N ARG A 633 25.01 -9.52 17.23
CA ARG A 633 24.78 -9.27 18.65
C ARG A 633 26.04 -9.54 19.46
N PHE A 634 26.54 -8.52 20.17
CA PHE A 634 27.74 -8.58 21.00
C PHE A 634 27.43 -8.13 22.43
N GLY A 635 27.03 -9.05 23.30
CA GLY A 635 26.54 -8.71 24.65
C GLY A 635 25.26 -7.84 24.53
N GLY A 636 25.28 -6.67 25.12
CA GLY A 636 24.16 -5.71 25.03
C GLY A 636 24.07 -4.93 23.70
N LEU A 637 25.08 -5.03 22.80
CA LEU A 637 25.09 -4.32 21.53
C LEU A 637 24.46 -5.17 20.43
N THR A 638 23.41 -4.66 19.80
CA THR A 638 22.78 -5.22 18.58
C THR A 638 23.00 -4.27 17.42
N LEU A 639 23.57 -4.79 16.34
CA LEU A 639 23.79 -4.07 15.08
C LEU A 639 22.98 -4.74 13.96
N SER A 640 22.27 -3.98 13.17
CA SER A 640 21.60 -4.47 11.97
C SER A 640 21.77 -3.50 10.82
N ALA A 641 21.95 -4.02 9.61
CA ALA A 641 21.95 -3.23 8.40
C ALA A 641 21.28 -4.03 7.27
N ALA A 642 20.59 -3.34 6.37
CA ALA A 642 20.03 -3.93 5.16
C ALA A 642 20.15 -2.94 3.99
N GLY A 643 20.36 -3.46 2.78
CA GLY A 643 20.51 -2.63 1.60
C GLY A 643 20.14 -3.37 0.32
N THR A 644 19.70 -2.60 -0.67
CA THR A 644 19.39 -3.09 -2.01
C THR A 644 19.90 -2.10 -3.06
N TYR A 645 20.63 -2.62 -4.05
CA TYR A 645 20.98 -1.91 -5.28
C TYR A 645 20.19 -2.49 -6.44
N VAL A 646 19.54 -1.64 -7.24
CA VAL A 646 18.68 -2.04 -8.37
C VAL A 646 18.93 -1.16 -9.58
N ASP A 647 19.10 -1.77 -10.74
CA ASP A 647 19.01 -1.13 -12.06
C ASP A 647 17.83 -1.72 -12.84
N ALA A 648 16.83 -0.90 -13.15
CA ALA A 648 15.59 -1.29 -13.82
C ALA A 648 15.34 -0.40 -15.04
N GLN A 649 15.33 -0.99 -16.25
CA GLN A 649 15.30 -0.25 -17.53
C GLN A 649 14.45 -0.96 -18.59
N LEU A 650 13.83 -0.19 -19.49
CA LEU A 650 13.21 -0.72 -20.70
C LEU A 650 14.24 -1.39 -21.60
N THR A 651 13.87 -2.52 -22.19
CA THR A 651 14.68 -3.22 -23.21
C THR A 651 14.14 -3.02 -24.63
N THR A 652 12.93 -2.48 -24.75
CA THR A 652 12.29 -2.11 -26.00
C THR A 652 11.84 -0.65 -25.93
N ASP A 653 11.65 -0.01 -27.08
CA ASP A 653 11.04 1.29 -27.16
C ASP A 653 9.55 1.21 -26.78
N PHE A 654 9.09 2.13 -25.95
CA PHE A 654 7.67 2.38 -25.73
C PHE A 654 7.23 3.49 -26.67
N CYS A 655 6.46 3.13 -27.70
CA CYS A 655 6.04 4.07 -28.73
C CYS A 655 4.84 4.96 -28.30
N GLN A 656 4.49 5.92 -29.13
CA GLN A 656 3.37 6.83 -28.87
C GLN A 656 2.03 6.09 -28.96
N VAL A 657 1.05 6.57 -28.19
CA VAL A 657 -0.34 6.13 -28.34
C VAL A 657 -1.02 6.97 -29.41
N ASP A 658 -1.50 6.31 -30.45
CA ASP A 658 -2.23 6.98 -31.53
C ASP A 658 -3.58 7.53 -31.03
N ASN A 659 -3.86 8.79 -31.34
CA ASN A 659 -5.04 9.49 -30.84
C ASN A 659 -6.36 9.03 -31.50
N VAL A 660 -6.31 8.36 -32.64
CA VAL A 660 -7.50 7.85 -33.37
C VAL A 660 -7.79 6.42 -32.93
N THR A 661 -6.82 5.54 -33.10
CA THR A 661 -6.98 4.10 -32.79
C THR A 661 -6.91 3.80 -31.29
N LYS A 662 -6.36 4.71 -30.48
CA LYS A 662 -6.12 4.54 -29.04
C LYS A 662 -5.15 3.40 -28.70
N ASN A 663 -4.37 2.92 -29.67
CA ASN A 663 -3.39 1.86 -29.54
C ASN A 663 -1.96 2.39 -29.63
N ILE A 664 -0.99 1.61 -29.15
CA ILE A 664 0.44 1.94 -29.27
C ILE A 664 0.84 1.74 -30.73
N VAL A 665 1.42 2.77 -31.35
CA VAL A 665 1.90 2.74 -32.72
C VAL A 665 3.33 3.27 -32.81
N CYS A 666 4.25 2.44 -33.33
CA CYS A 666 5.60 2.86 -33.64
C CYS A 666 5.64 3.41 -35.08
N VAL A 667 5.79 4.71 -35.20
CA VAL A 667 5.88 5.38 -36.51
C VAL A 667 7.38 5.58 -36.82
N PRO A 668 7.89 5.08 -37.95
CA PRO A 668 9.27 5.31 -38.35
C PRO A 668 9.60 6.81 -38.42
N GLY A 669 10.70 7.22 -37.77
CA GLY A 669 11.14 8.61 -37.72
C GLY A 669 10.49 9.46 -36.62
N GLN A 670 9.52 8.96 -35.87
CA GLN A 670 9.01 9.63 -34.68
C GLN A 670 9.73 9.07 -33.42
N PRO A 671 10.11 9.95 -32.46
CA PRO A 671 10.71 9.49 -31.22
C PRO A 671 9.68 8.68 -30.42
N PRO A 672 10.09 7.60 -29.75
CA PRO A 672 9.23 6.85 -28.85
C PRO A 672 8.83 7.71 -27.65
N ALA A 673 7.74 7.35 -26.98
CA ALA A 673 7.30 8.00 -25.74
C ALA A 673 8.31 7.76 -24.59
N ALA A 674 8.93 6.57 -24.56
CA ALA A 674 10.08 6.25 -23.73
C ALA A 674 11.01 5.31 -24.50
N PRO A 675 12.26 5.72 -24.80
CA PRO A 675 13.20 4.91 -25.56
C PRO A 675 13.74 3.74 -24.73
N LYS A 676 14.23 2.70 -25.42
CA LYS A 676 15.04 1.64 -24.81
C LYS A 676 16.16 2.24 -23.96
N GLY A 677 16.39 1.66 -22.76
CA GLY A 677 17.31 2.18 -21.76
C GLY A 677 16.67 3.18 -20.79
N THR A 678 15.42 3.60 -21.02
CA THR A 678 14.70 4.43 -20.05
C THR A 678 14.53 3.69 -18.74
N ARG A 679 14.94 4.33 -17.65
CA ARG A 679 14.82 3.82 -16.29
C ARG A 679 13.34 3.76 -15.87
N LEU A 680 12.95 2.66 -15.21
CA LEU A 680 11.62 2.54 -14.64
C LEU A 680 11.42 3.55 -13.49
N PRO A 681 10.20 4.11 -13.32
CA PRO A 681 9.94 5.14 -12.32
C PRO A 681 9.90 4.58 -10.90
N VAL A 682 9.96 5.49 -9.91
CA VAL A 682 9.78 5.24 -8.46
C VAL A 682 10.92 4.46 -7.81
N GLN A 683 11.75 3.74 -8.55
CA GLN A 683 12.83 2.91 -8.01
C GLN A 683 14.13 3.72 -7.82
N PRO A 684 14.67 3.84 -6.59
CA PRO A 684 16.02 4.32 -6.35
C PRO A 684 17.06 3.28 -6.77
N HIS A 685 18.26 3.69 -7.23
CA HIS A 685 19.35 2.74 -7.46
C HIS A 685 19.81 2.08 -6.18
N PHE A 686 19.85 2.83 -5.09
CA PHE A 686 20.23 2.30 -3.78
C PHE A 686 19.26 2.77 -2.70
N LYS A 687 18.85 1.84 -1.85
CA LYS A 687 18.11 2.07 -0.62
C LYS A 687 18.69 1.20 0.48
N GLY A 688 18.82 1.75 1.69
CA GLY A 688 19.36 0.98 2.81
C GLY A 688 19.08 1.62 4.15
N ASN A 689 19.26 0.83 5.19
CA ASN A 689 19.16 1.24 6.58
C ASN A 689 20.21 0.55 7.45
N ALA A 690 20.55 1.19 8.57
CA ALA A 690 21.37 0.59 9.60
C ALA A 690 20.88 1.06 10.98
N THR A 691 20.92 0.16 11.96
CA THR A 691 20.51 0.40 13.34
C THR A 691 21.56 -0.13 14.30
N ALA A 692 21.86 0.65 15.34
CA ALA A 692 22.66 0.25 16.47
C ALA A 692 21.85 0.46 17.75
N ARG A 693 21.69 -0.59 18.55
CA ARG A 693 21.01 -0.58 19.85
C ARG A 693 21.92 -1.14 20.91
N TYR A 694 22.06 -0.42 22.01
CA TYR A 694 22.85 -0.86 23.16
C TYR A 694 21.98 -0.93 24.39
N GLU A 695 21.90 -2.13 24.98
CA GLU A 695 21.18 -2.44 26.20
C GLU A 695 22.14 -2.63 27.36
N PHE A 696 21.82 -2.04 28.51
CA PHE A 696 22.66 -2.05 29.69
C PHE A 696 21.83 -2.10 30.99
N PRO A 697 22.34 -2.73 32.04
CA PRO A 697 21.65 -2.80 33.33
C PRO A 697 21.63 -1.42 34.01
N VAL A 698 20.49 -1.04 34.58
CA VAL A 698 20.29 0.17 35.40
C VAL A 698 19.54 -0.24 36.67
N SER A 699 20.31 -0.60 37.75
CA SER A 699 19.72 -1.19 38.96
C SER A 699 18.86 -2.43 38.64
N SER A 700 17.56 -2.42 38.94
CA SER A 700 16.62 -3.52 38.60
C SER A 700 16.00 -3.39 37.20
N ALA A 701 16.33 -2.36 36.45
CA ALA A 701 15.84 -2.12 35.10
C ALA A 701 16.89 -2.45 34.04
N THR A 702 16.43 -2.62 32.79
CA THR A 702 17.26 -2.61 31.60
C THR A 702 17.07 -1.27 30.88
N GLY A 703 18.16 -0.52 30.75
CA GLY A 703 18.21 0.68 29.94
C GLY A 703 18.62 0.37 28.52
N PHE A 704 18.21 1.21 27.56
CA PHE A 704 18.71 1.13 26.20
C PHE A 704 18.88 2.52 25.58
N VAL A 705 19.79 2.58 24.59
CA VAL A 705 19.91 3.66 23.64
C VAL A 705 19.98 3.07 22.23
N GLN A 706 19.34 3.74 21.26
CA GLN A 706 19.28 3.29 19.88
C GLN A 706 19.46 4.46 18.92
N GLY A 707 20.17 4.21 17.81
CA GLY A 707 20.27 5.10 16.68
C GLY A 707 20.03 4.33 15.38
N ALA A 708 19.31 4.91 14.45
CA ALA A 708 19.06 4.33 13.13
C ALA A 708 19.27 5.38 12.03
N VAL A 709 19.78 4.93 10.89
CA VAL A 709 19.93 5.74 9.67
C VAL A 709 19.21 5.06 8.53
N PHE A 710 18.50 5.83 7.72
CA PHE A 710 17.77 5.39 6.53
C PHE A 710 18.21 6.24 5.35
N TYR A 711 18.58 5.60 4.25
CA TYR A 711 18.98 6.25 3.02
C TYR A 711 18.14 5.76 1.84
N GLN A 712 17.72 6.69 0.99
CA GLN A 712 17.09 6.42 -0.29
C GLN A 712 17.70 7.31 -1.37
N GLY A 713 18.14 6.70 -2.47
CA GLY A 713 18.63 7.41 -3.66
C GLY A 713 17.51 8.12 -4.42
N GLY A 714 17.87 9.00 -5.34
CA GLY A 714 16.91 9.68 -6.21
C GLY A 714 16.21 8.75 -7.18
N THR A 715 14.95 9.08 -7.53
CA THR A 715 14.11 8.29 -8.45
C THR A 715 13.65 9.11 -9.65
N ARG A 716 13.44 8.46 -10.79
CA ARG A 716 12.68 9.00 -11.91
C ARG A 716 11.18 8.96 -11.53
N SER A 717 10.42 10.01 -11.82
CA SER A 717 9.02 10.10 -11.39
C SER A 717 8.06 9.41 -12.35
N PHE A 718 8.27 9.55 -13.67
CA PHE A 718 7.38 9.04 -14.71
C PHE A 718 8.17 8.27 -15.80
N LEU A 719 7.46 7.38 -16.52
CA LEU A 719 8.09 6.55 -17.55
C LEU A 719 8.37 7.32 -18.83
N THR A 720 7.39 8.07 -19.36
CA THR A 720 7.57 8.77 -20.63
C THR A 720 8.50 9.97 -20.48
N ASP A 721 9.27 10.29 -21.53
CA ASP A 721 10.19 11.41 -21.49
C ASP A 721 9.47 12.76 -21.38
N ALA A 722 8.27 12.87 -21.97
CA ALA A 722 7.46 14.09 -21.87
C ALA A 722 6.98 14.33 -20.43
N ASP A 723 6.46 13.30 -19.74
CA ASP A 723 6.02 13.41 -18.36
C ASP A 723 7.19 13.65 -17.42
N PHE A 724 8.33 12.99 -17.67
CA PHE A 724 9.55 13.20 -16.90
C PHE A 724 10.10 14.62 -17.08
N ALA A 725 10.08 15.15 -18.28
CA ALA A 725 10.51 16.53 -18.54
C ALA A 725 9.64 17.56 -17.80
N ALA A 726 8.33 17.28 -17.66
CA ALA A 726 7.41 18.15 -16.95
C ALA A 726 7.57 18.10 -15.43
N VAL A 727 7.86 16.94 -14.85
CA VAL A 727 7.84 16.71 -13.38
C VAL A 727 9.24 16.55 -12.78
N GLY A 728 10.15 15.88 -13.49
CA GLY A 728 11.54 15.68 -13.08
C GLY A 728 11.78 14.45 -12.22
N ALA A 729 12.85 14.48 -11.43
CA ALA A 729 13.32 13.41 -10.55
C ALA A 729 13.36 13.87 -9.10
N THR A 730 13.23 12.92 -8.17
CA THR A 730 13.53 13.17 -6.76
C THR A 730 15.04 13.17 -6.52
N LYS A 731 15.48 13.82 -5.45
CA LYS A 731 16.88 13.76 -4.97
C LYS A 731 17.01 12.70 -3.89
N GLY A 732 18.20 12.11 -3.77
CA GLY A 732 18.51 11.21 -2.65
C GLY A 732 18.52 11.96 -1.32
N PHE A 733 18.18 11.24 -0.24
CA PHE A 733 18.15 11.79 1.11
C PHE A 733 18.48 10.72 2.16
N ALA A 734 18.84 11.17 3.35
CA ALA A 734 18.99 10.35 4.53
C ALA A 734 18.21 10.95 5.70
N THR A 735 17.62 10.09 6.54
CA THR A 735 17.01 10.45 7.83
C THR A 735 17.65 9.67 8.94
N MET A 736 17.62 10.21 10.17
CA MET A 736 18.14 9.54 11.36
C MET A 736 17.09 9.59 12.46
N ASP A 737 16.94 8.44 13.15
CA ASP A 737 16.04 8.28 14.29
C ASP A 737 16.87 7.91 15.53
N PHE A 738 16.48 8.40 16.70
CA PHE A 738 17.11 8.05 17.98
C PHE A 738 16.04 7.74 19.00
N SER A 739 16.32 6.77 19.89
CA SER A 739 15.47 6.50 21.04
C SER A 739 16.29 6.06 22.26
N ALA A 740 15.71 6.25 23.43
CA ALA A 740 16.25 5.78 24.71
C ALA A 740 15.11 5.44 25.66
N GLY A 741 15.28 4.43 26.49
CA GLY A 741 14.23 4.02 27.40
C GLY A 741 14.71 3.09 28.50
N LEU A 742 13.76 2.74 29.36
CA LEU A 742 13.92 1.84 30.50
C LEU A 742 12.80 0.79 30.48
N LYS A 743 13.15 -0.45 30.78
CA LYS A 743 12.22 -1.57 31.00
C LYS A 743 12.52 -2.17 32.38
N TRP A 744 11.50 -2.21 33.24
CA TRP A 744 11.63 -2.82 34.56
C TRP A 744 10.36 -3.58 34.90
N ALA A 745 10.52 -4.83 35.32
CA ALA A 745 9.40 -5.75 35.51
C ALA A 745 8.39 -5.68 34.35
N SER A 746 7.14 -5.30 34.63
CA SER A 746 6.06 -5.17 33.66
C SER A 746 6.01 -3.80 32.95
N TRP A 747 6.80 -2.81 33.38
CA TRP A 747 6.72 -1.44 32.87
C TRP A 747 7.80 -1.14 31.85
N ARG A 748 7.49 -0.32 30.85
CA ARG A 748 8.42 0.25 29.91
C ARG A 748 8.12 1.72 29.68
N ILE A 749 9.16 2.53 29.54
CA ILE A 749 9.07 3.93 29.11
C ILE A 749 10.14 4.19 28.07
N GLU A 750 9.80 4.92 27.04
CA GLU A 750 10.69 5.26 25.93
C GLU A 750 10.46 6.69 25.49
N ALA A 751 11.54 7.42 25.24
CA ALA A 751 11.52 8.69 24.53
C ALA A 751 12.23 8.51 23.18
N TYR A 752 11.68 9.10 22.13
CA TYR A 752 12.22 8.98 20.79
C TYR A 752 12.16 10.30 20.01
N ILE A 753 13.03 10.38 19.01
CA ILE A 753 13.01 11.40 17.96
C ILE A 753 13.18 10.71 16.61
N GLN A 754 12.18 10.83 15.74
CA GLN A 754 12.27 10.36 14.35
C GLN A 754 12.61 11.54 13.44
N ASN A 755 13.36 11.26 12.35
CA ASN A 755 13.86 12.29 11.46
C ASN A 755 14.50 13.47 12.22
N ALA A 756 15.46 13.14 13.11
CA ALA A 756 16.03 14.06 14.09
C ALA A 756 16.56 15.37 13.52
N PHE A 757 16.96 15.37 12.24
CA PHE A 757 17.48 16.56 11.53
C PHE A 757 16.46 17.25 10.65
N ASP A 758 15.17 16.92 10.80
CA ASP A 758 14.03 17.49 10.06
C ASP A 758 14.25 17.52 8.53
N LYS A 759 14.80 16.41 7.99
CA LYS A 759 15.11 16.30 6.56
C LYS A 759 13.86 16.14 5.71
N ARG A 760 13.71 16.96 4.68
CA ARG A 760 12.66 16.84 3.65
C ARG A 760 13.15 15.93 2.53
N GLY A 761 12.87 14.63 2.64
CA GLY A 761 13.03 13.69 1.54
C GLY A 761 11.79 13.68 0.67
N ALA A 762 11.95 13.73 -0.65
CA ALA A 762 10.85 13.48 -1.57
C ALA A 762 10.71 11.97 -1.80
N LEU A 763 9.68 11.36 -1.24
CA LEU A 763 9.39 9.93 -1.44
C LEU A 763 8.78 9.70 -2.84
N SER A 764 7.90 10.60 -3.28
CA SER A 764 7.40 10.62 -4.66
C SER A 764 7.05 12.04 -5.11
N LEU A 765 7.08 12.26 -6.43
CA LEU A 765 6.53 13.44 -7.07
C LEU A 765 5.23 13.03 -7.77
N ASN A 766 4.19 13.82 -7.57
CA ASN A 766 2.85 13.55 -8.08
C ASN A 766 2.29 14.81 -8.75
N THR A 767 1.35 14.63 -9.64
CA THR A 767 0.57 15.72 -10.22
C THR A 767 -0.90 15.57 -9.80
N ALA A 768 -1.58 16.68 -9.60
CA ALA A 768 -2.98 16.66 -9.20
C ALA A 768 -3.92 16.15 -10.32
N CYS A 769 -3.46 16.20 -11.58
CA CYS A 769 -4.17 15.70 -12.75
C CYS A 769 -3.17 15.20 -13.78
N ALA A 770 -3.62 14.85 -14.99
CA ALA A 770 -2.75 14.38 -16.06
C ALA A 770 -1.51 15.27 -16.25
N THR A 771 -0.35 14.66 -16.40
CA THR A 771 0.95 15.33 -16.45
C THR A 771 1.05 16.37 -17.57
N GLN A 772 0.42 16.12 -18.71
CA GLN A 772 0.36 17.06 -19.84
C GLN A 772 -0.38 18.35 -19.50
N ILE A 773 -1.29 18.29 -18.52
CA ILE A 773 -2.11 19.41 -18.06
C ILE A 773 -1.50 20.03 -16.80
N CYS A 774 -1.19 19.21 -15.81
CA CYS A 774 -0.79 19.63 -14.46
C CYS A 774 0.72 19.47 -14.16
N GLY A 775 1.55 19.07 -15.11
CA GLY A 775 2.98 18.77 -14.86
C GLY A 775 3.74 19.90 -14.19
N GLN A 776 3.46 21.16 -14.59
CA GLN A 776 4.01 22.37 -13.97
C GLN A 776 3.55 22.58 -12.51
N TYR A 777 2.56 21.84 -12.04
CA TYR A 777 2.01 21.91 -10.69
C TYR A 777 2.34 20.63 -9.90
N SER A 778 3.54 20.05 -10.09
CA SER A 778 3.99 18.89 -9.35
C SER A 778 4.05 19.18 -7.85
N ARG A 779 3.64 18.19 -7.06
CA ARG A 779 3.64 18.20 -5.59
C ARG A 779 4.49 17.05 -5.06
N VAL A 780 5.00 17.22 -3.86
CA VAL A 780 5.90 16.28 -3.19
C VAL A 780 5.16 15.54 -2.09
N TYR A 781 5.21 14.20 -2.10
CA TYR A 781 4.94 13.39 -0.91
C TYR A 781 6.22 13.32 -0.09
N PRO A 782 6.30 14.00 1.08
CA PRO A 782 7.54 14.12 1.83
C PRO A 782 7.73 12.91 2.77
N THR A 783 8.98 12.72 3.24
CA THR A 783 9.21 12.03 4.51
C THR A 783 8.46 12.76 5.62
N LYS A 784 7.96 12.01 6.63
CA LYS A 784 7.40 12.63 7.83
C LYS A 784 8.42 13.63 8.41
N PRO A 785 8.02 14.85 8.82
CA PRO A 785 8.89 15.79 9.50
C PRO A 785 9.45 15.21 10.78
N GLN A 786 10.35 15.95 11.46
CA GLN A 786 10.83 15.58 12.79
C GLN A 786 9.67 15.34 13.76
N ILE A 787 9.70 14.20 14.47
CA ILE A 787 8.70 13.81 15.47
C ILE A 787 9.41 13.56 16.80
N PHE A 788 8.91 14.17 17.87
CA PHE A 788 9.27 13.87 19.25
C PHE A 788 8.16 13.05 19.87
N GLY A 789 8.47 11.97 20.59
CA GLY A 789 7.47 11.16 21.25
C GLY A 789 7.95 10.56 22.57
N ILE A 790 6.98 10.29 23.43
CA ILE A 790 7.14 9.53 24.66
C ILE A 790 6.10 8.42 24.64
N LYS A 791 6.54 7.19 24.86
CA LYS A 791 5.70 6.00 24.95
C LYS A 791 5.87 5.36 26.34
N ALA A 792 4.77 4.98 26.96
CA ALA A 792 4.73 4.18 28.17
C ALA A 792 3.86 2.96 27.98
N GLY A 793 4.24 1.82 28.52
CA GLY A 793 3.48 0.58 28.41
C GLY A 793 3.61 -0.32 29.64
N ILE A 794 2.66 -1.22 29.77
CA ILE A 794 2.63 -2.25 30.80
C ILE A 794 2.29 -3.59 30.15
N ASP A 795 3.04 -4.62 30.53
CA ASP A 795 2.78 -6.02 30.16
C ASP A 795 2.42 -6.81 31.42
N PHE A 796 1.43 -7.69 31.38
CA PHE A 796 0.95 -8.47 32.52
C PHE A 796 0.42 -9.84 32.10
#